data_eb1685edee8a4ff781374005afc74509
#
_entry.id   eb1685edee8a4ff781374005afc74509
#
_cell.length_a   1.000
_cell.length_b   1.000
_cell.length_c   1.000
_cell.angle_alpha   90.00
_cell.angle_beta   90.00
_cell.angle_gamma   90.00
#
_symmetry.space_group_name_H-M   'P 1'
#
loop_
_entity.id
_entity.type
_entity.pdbx_description
1 polymer ?
#
loop_
_entity_poly.entity_id
_entity_poly.type
_entity_poly.pdbx_seq_one_letter_code
_entity_poly.pdbx_strand_id
1 'polypeptide(L)'
;MSVGQTITIPGDEVTQACKRYWKHGLFSNVQITADKIEGDKVWLTIHLTQRPRVSDIRYHGVKKSEREDIESRIGMIKGGQVTPNVIDRAKTLIKRYFDDKGFKNAEVIISQKDDVSNDNQVIVDIDIDKKEKVKVHEITIVGNEAIATKKLKRIMKKTNEKNKLLNLFRTKKFVEENFEADKQLIIDKYNELGYRDAMIVEDSIKPYDDRTVDIFMKIDEGEKYYLRNVTWVGNTLYPSEQLNFMLRMKKGDVYNQKLLEERTMSDEDAIGNLYYNNGYLFYSLEPVEVNIVGDSIDLEMRIYEGRQATINKISINGNDRLYENVVRRELRTRPGELFSREDLMRSMREIQQMGHFDPEQIQPDIQPRPEDGTVDIGYDLVSKANDQVEFSAGWGQTGIIGKLSLKFTNFSLSNLLHPGENYRGILPQGDGQTLTISGQTNAKYYQSYSVSFYDPWFGGKRPNAFSVSAFYSRQTDISSRYYNSAYMNSYYNSYYSGMYGYGMYNYGNYNNYENYYDPDKSIQMYGLAVMFGKRLKWPDDYFQFTAELSYQRYVLSDWQYFPVTNGKCNNLSLNLTLSRSSIDNPIYPRQGSEFSLSAQITPPFSLFDGTDYSKYSTSSQEDMNKMHKWIEYHKWKFKSKVYIPLMDPITVKRTPVLMGRVESVSYTHLRAHE
;
A
#
# COMPACT_ATOMS: atom_id res chain seq x y z
N MET A 1 16.27 -43.21 40.12
CA MET A 1 17.25 -43.86 40.98
C MET A 1 17.64 -42.88 42.08
N SER A 2 17.70 -43.36 43.31
CA SER A 2 18.18 -42.60 44.48
C SER A 2 19.25 -43.40 45.23
N VAL A 3 20.11 -42.72 45.99
CA VAL A 3 21.15 -43.35 46.78
C VAL A 3 20.50 -44.26 47.83
N GLY A 4 20.94 -45.53 47.93
CA GLY A 4 20.40 -46.56 48.83
C GLY A 4 19.20 -47.35 48.26
N GLN A 5 18.78 -47.10 47.03
CA GLN A 5 17.74 -47.86 46.34
C GLN A 5 18.31 -49.22 45.84
N THR A 6 17.55 -50.28 46.02
CA THR A 6 17.90 -51.61 45.46
C THR A 6 17.47 -51.59 43.98
N ILE A 7 18.43 -51.85 43.09
CA ILE A 7 18.22 -51.91 41.63
C ILE A 7 18.90 -53.17 41.05
N THR A 8 18.38 -53.60 39.90
CA THR A 8 18.99 -54.67 39.11
C THR A 8 19.93 -54.08 38.05
N ILE A 9 21.17 -54.58 37.97
CA ILE A 9 22.15 -54.14 36.97
C ILE A 9 22.68 -55.39 36.20
N PRO A 10 22.52 -55.38 34.86
CA PRO A 10 21.75 -54.48 34.03
C PRO A 10 20.26 -54.61 34.24
N GLY A 11 19.51 -53.48 34.25
CA GLY A 11 18.09 -53.48 34.54
C GLY A 11 17.35 -52.27 33.98
N ASP A 12 15.99 -52.31 34.13
CA ASP A 12 15.11 -51.30 33.57
C ASP A 12 15.28 -49.93 34.22
N GLU A 13 15.62 -49.86 35.50
CA GLU A 13 15.80 -48.58 36.19
C GLU A 13 16.96 -47.76 35.61
N VAL A 14 18.09 -48.43 35.27
CA VAL A 14 19.24 -47.78 34.64
C VAL A 14 18.87 -47.33 33.24
N THR A 15 18.18 -48.20 32.50
CA THR A 15 17.70 -47.88 31.15
C THR A 15 16.72 -46.68 31.15
N GLN A 16 15.77 -46.65 32.10
CA GLN A 16 14.85 -45.56 32.25
C GLN A 16 15.53 -44.23 32.66
N ALA A 17 16.57 -44.32 33.52
CA ALA A 17 17.37 -43.17 33.88
C ALA A 17 18.07 -42.58 32.66
N CYS A 18 18.73 -43.38 31.84
CA CYS A 18 19.33 -42.95 30.57
C CYS A 18 18.30 -42.33 29.65
N LYS A 19 17.12 -42.98 29.49
CA LYS A 19 16.03 -42.45 28.66
C LYS A 19 15.48 -41.11 29.17
N ARG A 20 15.41 -40.88 30.49
CA ARG A 20 14.99 -39.59 31.06
C ARG A 20 15.97 -38.48 30.74
N TYR A 21 17.27 -38.68 30.96
CA TYR A 21 18.31 -37.72 30.58
C TYR A 21 18.29 -37.44 29.09
N TRP A 22 18.13 -38.44 28.24
CA TRP A 22 18.03 -38.31 26.80
C TRP A 22 16.82 -37.50 26.37
N LYS A 23 15.67 -37.71 27.05
CA LYS A 23 14.41 -37.00 26.77
C LYS A 23 14.49 -35.50 27.07
N HIS A 24 15.37 -35.05 27.96
CA HIS A 24 15.62 -33.63 28.18
C HIS A 24 16.21 -32.92 26.95
N GLY A 25 16.78 -33.64 26.00
CA GLY A 25 17.35 -33.09 24.78
C GLY A 25 18.64 -32.29 24.94
N LEU A 26 19.12 -32.10 26.15
CA LEU A 26 20.29 -31.28 26.50
C LEU A 26 21.62 -32.00 26.26
N PHE A 27 21.62 -33.34 26.18
CA PHE A 27 22.81 -34.18 26.14
C PHE A 27 22.95 -34.88 24.79
N SER A 28 24.19 -34.95 24.31
CA SER A 28 24.55 -35.70 23.09
C SER A 28 24.91 -37.17 23.43
N ASN A 29 25.38 -37.41 24.65
CA ASN A 29 25.65 -38.75 25.15
C ASN A 29 25.30 -38.86 26.63
N VAL A 30 24.75 -39.99 27.02
CA VAL A 30 24.40 -40.34 28.41
C VAL A 30 24.89 -41.76 28.65
N GLN A 31 25.87 -41.89 29.51
CA GLN A 31 26.43 -43.19 29.93
C GLN A 31 26.34 -43.30 31.44
N ILE A 32 25.96 -44.47 31.93
CA ILE A 32 26.00 -44.80 33.34
C ILE A 32 26.98 -45.96 33.51
N THR A 33 28.06 -45.73 34.22
CA THR A 33 29.13 -46.71 34.52
C THR A 33 29.08 -47.12 35.96
N ALA A 34 29.45 -48.41 36.25
CA ALA A 34 29.67 -48.88 37.58
C ALA A 34 31.16 -48.75 37.89
N ASP A 35 31.51 -47.76 38.73
CA ASP A 35 32.90 -47.47 39.02
C ASP A 35 33.48 -48.42 40.13
N LYS A 36 32.62 -48.87 41.04
CA LYS A 36 33.01 -49.75 42.11
C LYS A 36 31.85 -50.68 42.49
N ILE A 37 32.17 -51.95 42.75
CA ILE A 37 31.25 -53.00 43.23
C ILE A 37 31.84 -53.62 44.47
N GLU A 38 31.18 -53.55 45.60
CA GLU A 38 31.52 -54.13 46.84
C GLU A 38 30.33 -54.92 47.42
N GLY A 39 30.39 -56.24 47.28
CA GLY A 39 29.29 -57.13 47.66
C GLY A 39 28.02 -56.83 46.87
N ASP A 40 26.98 -56.41 47.55
CA ASP A 40 25.67 -56.04 46.99
C ASP A 40 25.54 -54.51 46.77
N LYS A 41 26.64 -53.74 46.94
CA LYS A 41 26.68 -52.32 46.74
C LYS A 41 27.41 -51.95 45.45
N VAL A 42 26.85 -51.02 44.69
CA VAL A 42 27.43 -50.49 43.47
C VAL A 42 27.42 -48.93 43.47
N TRP A 43 28.55 -48.38 43.07
CA TRP A 43 28.71 -46.95 42.85
C TRP A 43 28.55 -46.66 41.34
N LEU A 44 27.52 -45.87 41.00
CA LEU A 44 27.26 -45.54 39.61
C LEU A 44 27.66 -44.10 39.33
N THR A 45 28.42 -43.91 38.27
CA THR A 45 28.75 -42.58 37.74
C THR A 45 27.96 -42.32 36.47
N ILE A 46 27.32 -41.17 36.41
CA ILE A 46 26.54 -40.71 35.24
C ILE A 46 27.40 -39.74 34.45
N HIS A 47 27.84 -40.19 33.26
CA HIS A 47 28.58 -39.37 32.31
C HIS A 47 27.58 -38.67 31.36
N LEU A 48 27.58 -37.37 31.40
CA LEU A 48 26.68 -36.54 30.57
C LEU A 48 27.52 -35.66 29.66
N THR A 49 27.41 -35.86 28.35
CA THR A 49 28.01 -34.96 27.37
C THR A 49 26.96 -33.95 26.89
N GLN A 50 27.18 -32.69 27.15
CA GLN A 50 26.25 -31.64 26.70
C GLN A 50 26.30 -31.49 25.18
N ARG A 51 25.17 -31.17 24.57
CA ARG A 51 25.10 -30.78 23.13
C ARG A 51 25.81 -29.46 22.95
N PRO A 52 26.60 -29.29 21.89
CA PRO A 52 27.24 -28.01 21.61
C PRO A 52 26.24 -26.93 21.30
N ARG A 53 26.62 -25.70 21.60
CA ARG A 53 25.82 -24.49 21.26
C ARG A 53 26.43 -23.75 20.08
N VAL A 54 25.61 -23.04 19.32
CA VAL A 54 26.05 -22.22 18.20
C VAL A 54 26.83 -21.01 18.73
N SER A 55 28.11 -20.89 18.41
CA SER A 55 28.91 -19.69 18.67
C SER A 55 28.74 -18.66 17.54
N ASP A 56 28.79 -19.13 16.29
CA ASP A 56 28.64 -18.32 15.11
C ASP A 56 28.00 -19.09 13.96
N ILE A 57 27.36 -18.39 13.03
CA ILE A 57 26.79 -18.99 11.82
C ILE A 57 27.37 -18.24 10.62
N ARG A 58 28.05 -19.00 9.76
CA ARG A 58 28.71 -18.49 8.56
C ARG A 58 27.98 -18.98 7.31
N TYR A 59 27.71 -18.08 6.41
CA TYR A 59 27.02 -18.38 5.16
C TYR A 59 27.93 -18.15 3.98
N HIS A 60 28.02 -19.13 3.09
CA HIS A 60 28.80 -19.09 1.85
C HIS A 60 27.88 -19.27 0.64
N GLY A 61 28.20 -18.62 -0.48
CA GLY A 61 27.45 -18.77 -1.73
C GLY A 61 26.17 -17.91 -1.86
N VAL A 62 25.88 -17.02 -0.88
CA VAL A 62 24.66 -16.18 -0.86
C VAL A 62 24.98 -14.70 -0.76
N LYS A 63 24.05 -13.86 -1.25
CA LYS A 63 24.09 -12.40 -1.11
C LYS A 63 23.63 -11.98 0.29
N LYS A 64 23.99 -10.77 0.73
CA LYS A 64 23.59 -10.23 2.03
C LYS A 64 22.08 -10.28 2.27
N SER A 65 21.27 -9.84 1.30
CA SER A 65 19.79 -9.89 1.41
C SER A 65 19.23 -11.30 1.50
N GLU A 66 19.83 -12.26 0.77
CA GLU A 66 19.43 -13.67 0.85
C GLU A 66 19.79 -14.29 2.21
N ARG A 67 20.93 -13.88 2.77
CA ARG A 67 21.34 -14.29 4.12
C ARG A 67 20.34 -13.82 5.16
N GLU A 68 19.95 -12.53 5.14
CA GLU A 68 18.97 -11.96 6.07
C GLU A 68 17.62 -12.70 5.99
N ASP A 69 17.15 -13.00 4.76
CA ASP A 69 15.92 -13.79 4.53
C ASP A 69 16.03 -15.22 5.10
N ILE A 70 17.18 -15.88 4.92
CA ILE A 70 17.43 -17.24 5.41
C ILE A 70 17.49 -17.24 6.94
N GLU A 71 18.22 -16.31 7.55
CA GLU A 71 18.35 -16.19 9.00
C GLU A 71 16.99 -16.07 9.69
N SER A 72 16.07 -15.27 9.11
CA SER A 72 14.71 -15.11 9.65
C SER A 72 13.87 -16.40 9.60
N ARG A 73 14.15 -17.29 8.63
CA ARG A 73 13.34 -18.51 8.38
C ARG A 73 13.84 -19.75 9.13
N ILE A 74 15.15 -19.93 9.24
CA ILE A 74 15.71 -21.18 9.81
C ILE A 74 15.58 -21.27 11.34
N GLY A 75 15.39 -20.13 12.01
CA GLY A 75 15.24 -20.09 13.48
C GLY A 75 16.47 -20.56 14.25
N MET A 76 17.63 -20.67 13.60
CA MET A 76 18.90 -20.99 14.26
C MET A 76 19.52 -19.69 14.77
N ILE A 77 19.75 -19.60 16.07
CA ILE A 77 20.28 -18.38 16.73
C ILE A 77 21.57 -18.69 17.46
N LYS A 78 22.46 -17.72 17.61
CA LYS A 78 23.65 -17.81 18.46
C LYS A 78 23.26 -18.17 19.90
N GLY A 79 23.99 -19.05 20.53
CA GLY A 79 23.68 -19.60 21.85
C GLY A 79 22.65 -20.75 21.86
N GLY A 80 21.97 -20.99 20.75
CA GLY A 80 21.04 -22.12 20.60
C GLY A 80 21.74 -23.45 20.52
N GLN A 81 21.05 -24.55 20.88
CA GLN A 81 21.61 -25.89 20.78
C GLN A 81 21.66 -26.40 19.35
N VAL A 82 22.74 -27.07 18.99
CA VAL A 82 22.87 -27.76 17.70
C VAL A 82 22.43 -29.21 17.85
N THR A 83 21.33 -29.54 17.17
CA THR A 83 20.83 -30.92 17.09
C THR A 83 20.73 -31.36 15.64
N PRO A 84 20.79 -32.64 15.31
CA PRO A 84 20.60 -33.15 13.96
C PRO A 84 19.29 -32.65 13.35
N ASN A 85 18.21 -32.62 14.12
CA ASN A 85 16.90 -32.12 13.68
C ASN A 85 16.93 -30.64 13.30
N VAL A 86 17.63 -29.79 14.08
CA VAL A 86 17.77 -28.36 13.77
C VAL A 86 18.53 -28.16 12.45
N ILE A 87 19.57 -28.96 12.22
CA ILE A 87 20.37 -28.94 10.98
C ILE A 87 19.52 -29.40 9.78
N ASP A 88 18.83 -30.52 9.89
CA ASP A 88 18.02 -31.07 8.81
C ASP A 88 16.85 -30.14 8.48
N ARG A 89 16.23 -29.56 9.51
CA ARG A 89 15.20 -28.54 9.33
C ARG A 89 15.76 -27.29 8.63
N ALA A 90 16.89 -26.78 9.06
CA ALA A 90 17.55 -25.63 8.43
C ALA A 90 17.88 -25.94 6.96
N LYS A 91 18.46 -27.13 6.68
CA LYS A 91 18.75 -27.57 5.31
C LYS A 91 17.49 -27.60 4.43
N THR A 92 16.40 -28.16 4.97
CA THR A 92 15.11 -28.25 4.26
C THR A 92 14.52 -26.86 3.97
N LEU A 93 14.55 -25.96 4.97
CA LEU A 93 14.02 -24.59 4.81
C LEU A 93 14.86 -23.76 3.82
N ILE A 94 16.19 -23.92 3.83
CA ILE A 94 17.07 -23.24 2.87
C ILE A 94 16.84 -23.78 1.45
N LYS A 95 16.71 -25.09 1.27
CA LYS A 95 16.38 -25.68 -0.03
C LYS A 95 15.05 -25.14 -0.54
N ARG A 96 13.99 -25.15 0.28
CA ARG A 96 12.68 -24.62 -0.07
C ARG A 96 12.74 -23.15 -0.47
N TYR A 97 13.49 -22.33 0.26
CA TYR A 97 13.70 -20.91 -0.07
C TYR A 97 14.30 -20.73 -1.47
N PHE A 98 15.27 -21.56 -1.87
CA PHE A 98 15.87 -21.50 -3.19
C PHE A 98 14.98 -22.10 -4.29
N ASP A 99 14.20 -23.13 -3.97
CA ASP A 99 13.17 -23.69 -4.87
C ASP A 99 12.13 -22.60 -5.23
N ASP A 100 11.62 -21.86 -4.25
CA ASP A 100 10.68 -20.72 -4.45
C ASP A 100 11.29 -19.63 -5.33
N LYS A 101 12.63 -19.50 -5.34
CA LYS A 101 13.37 -18.59 -6.22
C LYS A 101 13.73 -19.20 -7.59
N GLY A 102 13.37 -20.46 -7.82
CA GLY A 102 13.59 -21.19 -9.08
C GLY A 102 14.95 -21.92 -9.19
N PHE A 103 15.65 -22.10 -8.08
CA PHE A 103 16.91 -22.85 -8.01
C PHE A 103 16.66 -24.28 -7.50
N LYS A 104 15.92 -25.07 -8.27
CA LYS A 104 15.49 -26.43 -7.88
C LYS A 104 16.65 -27.39 -7.57
N ASN A 105 17.80 -27.17 -8.17
CA ASN A 105 18.99 -28.00 -8.01
C ASN A 105 19.97 -27.45 -6.95
N ALA A 106 19.52 -26.54 -6.07
CA ALA A 106 20.39 -25.99 -5.03
C ALA A 106 20.87 -27.07 -4.06
N GLU A 107 22.17 -27.11 -3.83
CA GLU A 107 22.81 -27.97 -2.86
C GLU A 107 23.13 -27.17 -1.60
N VAL A 108 22.79 -27.73 -0.45
CA VAL A 108 23.02 -27.12 0.86
C VAL A 108 23.78 -28.10 1.71
N ILE A 109 24.99 -27.71 2.12
CA ILE A 109 25.86 -28.48 3.02
C ILE A 109 26.00 -27.66 4.30
N ILE A 110 25.65 -28.27 5.44
CA ILE A 110 25.80 -27.65 6.75
C ILE A 110 26.84 -28.47 7.51
N SER A 111 27.93 -27.84 7.87
CA SER A 111 29.01 -28.45 8.65
C SER A 111 29.20 -27.73 9.98
N GLN A 112 29.73 -28.46 10.96
CA GLN A 112 30.00 -27.94 12.29
C GLN A 112 31.51 -28.04 12.54
N LYS A 113 32.09 -26.99 13.12
CA LYS A 113 33.48 -26.93 13.56
C LYS A 113 33.54 -26.47 15.00
N ASP A 114 34.31 -27.11 15.84
CA ASP A 114 34.50 -26.71 17.23
C ASP A 114 35.07 -25.28 17.28
N ASP A 115 34.51 -24.45 18.13
CA ASP A 115 35.03 -23.11 18.39
C ASP A 115 36.15 -23.19 19.41
N VAL A 116 37.40 -23.03 18.95
CA VAL A 116 38.60 -23.08 19.79
C VAL A 116 38.61 -22.00 20.89
N SER A 117 37.81 -20.97 20.76
CA SER A 117 37.75 -19.84 21.70
C SER A 117 36.73 -20.05 22.84
N ASN A 118 35.82 -21.00 22.68
CA ASN A 118 34.70 -21.20 23.61
C ASN A 118 34.43 -22.70 23.81
N ASP A 119 34.51 -23.17 25.05
CA ASP A 119 34.24 -24.56 25.39
C ASP A 119 32.76 -24.94 25.06
N ASN A 120 32.60 -26.14 24.51
CA ASN A 120 31.31 -26.72 24.15
C ASN A 120 30.45 -25.83 23.18
N GLN A 121 31.13 -25.08 22.31
CA GLN A 121 30.48 -24.28 21.27
C GLN A 121 31.01 -24.70 19.88
N VAL A 122 30.15 -24.52 18.87
CA VAL A 122 30.48 -24.81 17.48
C VAL A 122 30.13 -23.67 16.57
N ILE A 123 30.95 -23.45 15.57
CA ILE A 123 30.68 -22.60 14.42
C ILE A 123 29.95 -23.48 13.41
N VAL A 124 28.79 -22.98 12.95
CA VAL A 124 28.02 -23.66 11.91
C VAL A 124 28.32 -22.98 10.58
N ASP A 125 28.98 -23.70 9.67
CA ASP A 125 29.23 -23.27 8.30
C ASP A 125 28.13 -23.82 7.40
N ILE A 126 27.42 -22.90 6.69
CA ILE A 126 26.35 -23.19 5.75
C ILE A 126 26.85 -22.85 4.35
N ASP A 127 27.23 -23.88 3.59
CA ASP A 127 27.68 -23.75 2.21
C ASP A 127 26.53 -24.02 1.27
N ILE A 128 26.22 -23.03 0.40
CA ILE A 128 25.11 -23.09 -0.51
C ILE A 128 25.59 -22.90 -1.95
N ASP A 129 25.48 -23.98 -2.73
CA ASP A 129 25.63 -23.92 -4.18
C ASP A 129 24.25 -23.85 -4.82
N LYS A 130 23.88 -22.66 -5.27
CA LYS A 130 22.55 -22.41 -5.85
C LYS A 130 22.34 -23.10 -7.19
N LYS A 131 23.41 -23.49 -7.89
CA LYS A 131 23.34 -23.91 -9.29
C LYS A 131 22.64 -22.84 -10.16
N GLU A 132 22.18 -23.21 -11.34
CA GLU A 132 21.42 -22.32 -12.21
C GLU A 132 19.91 -22.46 -11.98
N LYS A 133 19.17 -21.40 -12.34
CA LYS A 133 17.71 -21.45 -12.30
C LYS A 133 17.17 -22.40 -13.34
N VAL A 134 16.33 -23.33 -12.89
CA VAL A 134 15.62 -24.24 -13.80
C VAL A 134 14.54 -23.45 -14.55
N LYS A 135 14.46 -23.63 -15.86
CA LYS A 135 13.49 -23.00 -16.76
C LYS A 135 12.59 -24.06 -17.39
N VAL A 136 11.44 -23.64 -17.88
CA VAL A 136 10.56 -24.56 -18.63
C VAL A 136 10.99 -24.59 -20.08
N HIS A 137 11.29 -25.77 -20.58
CA HIS A 137 11.63 -26.03 -22.01
C HIS A 137 10.34 -26.10 -22.83
N GLU A 138 9.49 -27.06 -22.51
CA GLU A 138 8.22 -27.28 -23.20
C GLU A 138 7.11 -27.66 -22.21
N ILE A 139 5.86 -27.27 -22.54
CA ILE A 139 4.64 -27.66 -21.83
C ILE A 139 3.76 -28.43 -22.80
N THR A 140 3.53 -29.69 -22.57
CA THR A 140 2.63 -30.54 -23.36
C THR A 140 1.32 -30.72 -22.61
N ILE A 141 0.21 -30.37 -23.24
CA ILE A 141 -1.14 -30.53 -22.70
C ILE A 141 -1.94 -31.40 -23.67
N VAL A 142 -2.53 -32.45 -23.17
CA VAL A 142 -3.37 -33.39 -23.91
C VAL A 142 -4.74 -33.54 -23.28
N GLY A 143 -5.73 -34.01 -24.07
CA GLY A 143 -7.11 -34.18 -23.61
C GLY A 143 -7.94 -32.88 -23.59
N ASN A 144 -7.40 -31.78 -24.11
CA ASN A 144 -8.05 -30.49 -24.18
C ASN A 144 -8.68 -30.27 -25.56
N GLU A 145 -9.97 -30.58 -25.70
CA GLU A 145 -10.72 -30.40 -26.98
C GLU A 145 -11.47 -29.04 -26.98
N ALA A 146 -12.11 -28.67 -25.89
CA ALA A 146 -12.91 -27.44 -25.78
C ALA A 146 -12.05 -26.16 -25.76
N ILE A 147 -10.84 -26.23 -25.22
CA ILE A 147 -9.96 -25.08 -25.11
C ILE A 147 -8.64 -25.39 -25.82
N ALA A 148 -8.31 -24.62 -26.87
CA ALA A 148 -7.04 -24.78 -27.56
C ALA A 148 -5.83 -24.68 -26.65
N THR A 149 -4.84 -25.58 -26.80
CA THR A 149 -3.60 -25.63 -25.98
C THR A 149 -2.89 -24.27 -25.88
N LYS A 150 -2.87 -23.50 -26.99
CA LYS A 150 -2.30 -22.13 -26.98
C LYS A 150 -3.01 -21.20 -26.02
N LYS A 151 -4.32 -21.34 -25.81
CA LYS A 151 -5.11 -20.53 -24.86
C LYS A 151 -4.83 -20.98 -23.44
N LEU A 152 -4.74 -22.28 -23.17
CA LEU A 152 -4.36 -22.84 -21.86
C LEU A 152 -2.95 -22.38 -21.44
N LYS A 153 -1.96 -22.53 -22.31
CA LYS A 153 -0.59 -22.00 -22.04
C LYS A 153 -0.55 -20.51 -21.77
N ARG A 154 -1.49 -19.72 -22.32
CA ARG A 154 -1.60 -18.28 -22.07
C ARG A 154 -2.24 -17.97 -20.70
N ILE A 155 -3.13 -18.83 -20.22
CA ILE A 155 -3.77 -18.74 -18.89
C ILE A 155 -2.73 -18.99 -17.79
N MET A 156 -1.77 -19.88 -18.00
CA MET A 156 -0.62 -20.08 -17.13
C MET A 156 0.22 -18.79 -17.09
N LYS A 157 0.11 -18.02 -16.00
CA LYS A 157 0.73 -16.69 -15.93
C LYS A 157 2.17 -16.74 -15.46
N LYS A 158 2.48 -17.70 -14.60
CA LYS A 158 3.77 -17.79 -13.90
C LYS A 158 4.70 -18.87 -14.46
N THR A 159 4.13 -19.89 -15.13
CA THR A 159 4.87 -21.00 -15.74
C THR A 159 4.86 -20.85 -17.28
N ASN A 160 5.99 -20.48 -17.87
CA ASN A 160 6.07 -20.16 -19.29
C ASN A 160 7.31 -20.76 -19.94
N GLU A 161 7.15 -21.22 -21.20
CA GLU A 161 8.24 -21.80 -22.00
C GLU A 161 9.35 -20.80 -22.36
N LYS A 162 10.60 -21.27 -22.36
CA LYS A 162 11.82 -20.44 -22.51
C LYS A 162 11.93 -19.73 -23.86
N ASN A 163 11.60 -20.39 -24.97
CA ASN A 163 12.02 -19.98 -26.30
C ASN A 163 10.91 -19.33 -27.17
N LYS A 164 9.79 -18.88 -26.61
CA LYS A 164 8.71 -18.24 -27.37
C LYS A 164 8.80 -16.71 -27.29
N LEU A 165 8.80 -16.06 -28.48
CA LEU A 165 8.82 -14.59 -28.61
C LEU A 165 7.70 -13.89 -27.80
N LEU A 166 6.52 -14.51 -27.70
CA LEU A 166 5.39 -14.01 -26.91
C LEU A 166 5.65 -13.98 -25.40
N ASN A 167 6.69 -14.70 -24.93
CA ASN A 167 7.06 -14.78 -23.51
C ASN A 167 8.26 -13.88 -23.14
N LEU A 168 8.63 -12.92 -23.98
CA LEU A 168 9.84 -12.10 -23.78
C LEU A 168 9.87 -11.40 -22.40
N PHE A 169 8.72 -10.96 -21.90
CA PHE A 169 8.56 -10.26 -20.61
C PHE A 169 7.93 -11.13 -19.51
N ARG A 170 7.75 -12.45 -19.75
CA ARG A 170 7.17 -13.36 -18.76
C ARG A 170 8.26 -14.12 -17.99
N THR A 171 7.91 -14.52 -16.76
CA THR A 171 8.76 -15.39 -15.94
C THR A 171 8.92 -16.76 -16.60
N LYS A 172 10.16 -17.18 -16.84
CA LYS A 172 10.51 -18.47 -17.50
C LYS A 172 11.09 -19.48 -16.52
N LYS A 173 11.34 -19.08 -15.26
CA LYS A 173 11.81 -19.98 -14.20
C LYS A 173 10.69 -20.92 -13.81
N PHE A 174 11.04 -22.17 -13.56
CA PHE A 174 10.13 -23.13 -12.97
C PHE A 174 10.12 -22.98 -11.44
N VAL A 175 8.93 -22.86 -10.87
CA VAL A 175 8.68 -22.88 -9.42
C VAL A 175 7.42 -23.72 -9.21
N GLU A 176 7.52 -24.75 -8.39
CA GLU A 176 6.45 -25.74 -8.22
C GLU A 176 5.15 -25.14 -7.69
N GLU A 177 5.22 -24.27 -6.68
CA GLU A 177 4.07 -23.53 -6.15
C GLU A 177 3.36 -22.69 -7.22
N ASN A 178 4.13 -22.05 -8.12
CA ASN A 178 3.59 -21.30 -9.25
C ASN A 178 2.90 -22.20 -10.28
N PHE A 179 3.43 -23.40 -10.48
CA PHE A 179 2.83 -24.38 -11.38
C PHE A 179 1.51 -24.92 -10.83
N GLU A 180 1.45 -25.23 -9.52
CA GLU A 180 0.19 -25.60 -8.85
C GLU A 180 -0.87 -24.50 -8.98
N ALA A 181 -0.48 -23.26 -8.75
CA ALA A 181 -1.39 -22.12 -8.94
C ALA A 181 -1.85 -21.96 -10.40
N ASP A 182 -0.98 -22.21 -11.37
CA ASP A 182 -1.33 -22.16 -12.79
C ASP A 182 -2.24 -23.33 -13.21
N LYS A 183 -2.10 -24.52 -12.60
CA LYS A 183 -3.04 -25.66 -12.78
C LYS A 183 -4.45 -25.28 -12.32
N GLN A 184 -4.56 -24.63 -11.15
CA GLN A 184 -5.84 -24.16 -10.65
C GLN A 184 -6.49 -23.13 -11.61
N LEU A 185 -5.70 -22.20 -12.17
CA LEU A 185 -6.22 -21.25 -13.18
C LEU A 185 -6.75 -21.93 -14.44
N ILE A 186 -6.22 -23.09 -14.81
CA ILE A 186 -6.73 -23.90 -15.93
C ILE A 186 -8.10 -24.47 -15.55
N ILE A 187 -8.22 -25.09 -14.38
CA ILE A 187 -9.50 -25.67 -13.90
C ILE A 187 -10.55 -24.57 -13.74
N ASP A 188 -10.21 -23.44 -13.11
CA ASP A 188 -11.09 -22.29 -13.00
C ASP A 188 -11.61 -21.82 -14.37
N LYS A 189 -10.76 -21.90 -15.41
CA LYS A 189 -11.18 -21.54 -16.78
C LYS A 189 -12.16 -22.54 -17.40
N TYR A 190 -12.00 -23.80 -17.12
CA TYR A 190 -12.96 -24.82 -17.53
C TYR A 190 -14.30 -24.64 -16.78
N ASN A 191 -14.27 -24.42 -15.48
CA ASN A 191 -15.45 -24.15 -14.67
C ASN A 191 -16.19 -22.86 -15.12
N GLU A 192 -15.45 -21.83 -15.56
CA GLU A 192 -16.03 -20.60 -16.15
C GLU A 192 -16.79 -20.89 -17.46
N LEU A 193 -16.40 -21.93 -18.18
CA LEU A 193 -17.01 -22.33 -19.44
C LEU A 193 -18.06 -23.43 -19.30
N GLY A 194 -18.36 -23.86 -18.07
CA GLY A 194 -19.37 -24.85 -17.76
C GLY A 194 -18.88 -26.30 -17.64
N TYR A 195 -17.60 -26.52 -17.77
CA TYR A 195 -17.01 -27.85 -17.55
C TYR A 195 -16.69 -28.03 -16.07
N ARG A 196 -17.74 -28.31 -15.31
CA ARG A 196 -17.73 -28.43 -13.85
C ARG A 196 -16.79 -29.53 -13.34
N ASP A 197 -16.76 -30.67 -14.03
CA ASP A 197 -16.03 -31.85 -13.63
C ASP A 197 -14.61 -31.91 -14.23
N ALA A 198 -14.19 -30.83 -14.84
CA ALA A 198 -12.85 -30.74 -15.43
C ALA A 198 -11.76 -30.93 -14.40
N MET A 199 -10.82 -31.84 -14.68
CA MET A 199 -9.71 -32.15 -13.78
C MET A 199 -8.41 -32.42 -14.55
N ILE A 200 -7.30 -32.20 -13.88
CA ILE A 200 -5.98 -32.65 -14.39
C ILE A 200 -5.76 -34.05 -13.82
N VAL A 201 -5.88 -35.06 -14.71
CA VAL A 201 -5.79 -36.49 -14.34
C VAL A 201 -4.36 -36.91 -14.09
N GLU A 202 -3.43 -36.34 -14.83
CA GLU A 202 -2.01 -36.67 -14.74
C GLU A 202 -1.19 -35.42 -15.03
N ASP A 203 -0.19 -35.17 -14.21
CA ASP A 203 0.87 -34.21 -14.50
C ASP A 203 2.25 -34.79 -14.14
N SER A 204 3.23 -34.44 -14.92
CA SER A 204 4.60 -34.85 -14.67
C SER A 204 5.60 -33.78 -15.11
N ILE A 205 6.68 -33.70 -14.35
CA ILE A 205 7.79 -32.79 -14.59
C ILE A 205 9.04 -33.65 -14.79
N LYS A 206 9.58 -33.61 -15.99
CA LYS A 206 10.78 -34.40 -16.35
C LYS A 206 11.94 -33.47 -16.68
N PRO A 207 13.16 -33.71 -16.17
CA PRO A 207 14.32 -32.96 -16.60
C PRO A 207 14.59 -33.21 -18.08
N TYR A 208 14.70 -32.12 -18.85
CA TYR A 208 15.12 -32.18 -20.26
C TYR A 208 16.64 -32.06 -20.36
N ASP A 209 17.22 -31.11 -19.62
CA ASP A 209 18.66 -30.94 -19.42
C ASP A 209 18.94 -30.43 -17.99
N ASP A 210 20.21 -30.17 -17.65
CA ASP A 210 20.62 -29.69 -16.32
C ASP A 210 19.95 -28.35 -15.89
N ARG A 211 19.34 -27.62 -16.83
CA ARG A 211 18.82 -26.26 -16.64
C ARG A 211 17.37 -26.11 -17.04
N THR A 212 16.76 -27.15 -17.64
CA THR A 212 15.40 -27.08 -18.14
C THR A 212 14.59 -28.32 -17.82
N VAL A 213 13.27 -28.15 -17.72
CA VAL A 213 12.30 -29.21 -17.48
C VAL A 213 11.21 -29.18 -18.54
N ASP A 214 10.72 -30.38 -18.93
CA ASP A 214 9.50 -30.56 -19.69
C ASP A 214 8.34 -30.83 -18.72
N ILE A 215 7.21 -30.21 -18.99
CA ILE A 215 5.98 -30.36 -18.24
C ILE A 215 4.94 -31.04 -19.10
N PHE A 216 4.39 -32.14 -18.62
CA PHE A 216 3.27 -32.83 -19.24
C PHE A 216 2.06 -32.73 -18.37
N MET A 217 0.88 -32.46 -18.97
CA MET A 217 -0.42 -32.46 -18.29
C MET A 217 -1.46 -33.15 -19.16
N LYS A 218 -2.25 -34.00 -18.53
CA LYS A 218 -3.42 -34.62 -19.15
C LYS A 218 -4.68 -34.11 -18.46
N ILE A 219 -5.58 -33.53 -19.26
CA ILE A 219 -6.83 -32.95 -18.80
C ILE A 219 -7.95 -33.89 -19.20
N ASP A 220 -8.86 -34.11 -18.26
CA ASP A 220 -10.19 -34.63 -18.53
C ASP A 220 -11.16 -33.45 -18.38
N GLU A 221 -11.81 -33.06 -19.48
CA GLU A 221 -12.67 -31.87 -19.50
C GLU A 221 -14.06 -32.17 -18.87
N GLY A 222 -14.47 -33.44 -18.85
CA GLY A 222 -15.83 -33.82 -18.47
C GLY A 222 -16.88 -33.28 -19.42
N GLU A 223 -18.15 -33.27 -18.97
CA GLU A 223 -19.27 -32.74 -19.75
C GLU A 223 -19.50 -31.26 -19.47
N LYS A 224 -20.15 -30.57 -20.42
CA LYS A 224 -20.51 -29.16 -20.28
C LYS A 224 -21.93 -29.06 -19.71
N TYR A 225 -22.06 -28.33 -18.59
CA TYR A 225 -23.31 -28.17 -17.87
C TYR A 225 -23.98 -26.82 -18.10
N TYR A 226 -25.31 -26.80 -18.04
CA TYR A 226 -26.18 -25.64 -18.16
C TYR A 226 -27.08 -25.48 -16.92
N LEU A 227 -27.41 -24.23 -16.59
CA LEU A 227 -28.33 -23.94 -15.50
C LEU A 227 -29.77 -24.18 -15.93
N ARG A 228 -30.47 -25.12 -15.28
CA ARG A 228 -31.87 -25.41 -15.56
C ARG A 228 -32.81 -24.59 -14.72
N ASN A 229 -32.58 -24.52 -13.41
CA ASN A 229 -33.39 -23.76 -12.49
C ASN A 229 -32.58 -23.23 -11.31
N VAL A 230 -32.99 -22.07 -10.74
CA VAL A 230 -32.47 -21.52 -9.50
C VAL A 230 -33.61 -21.29 -8.54
N THR A 231 -33.52 -21.91 -7.39
CA THR A 231 -34.49 -21.75 -6.30
C THR A 231 -33.81 -21.16 -5.07
N TRP A 232 -34.55 -20.32 -4.35
CA TRP A 232 -34.06 -19.69 -3.14
C TRP A 232 -34.83 -20.23 -1.93
N VAL A 233 -34.08 -20.58 -0.88
CA VAL A 233 -34.64 -21.12 0.36
C VAL A 233 -34.05 -20.36 1.54
N GLY A 234 -34.92 -19.87 2.44
CA GLY A 234 -34.50 -19.15 3.64
C GLY A 234 -34.32 -17.61 3.48
N ASN A 235 -34.60 -17.07 2.31
CA ASN A 235 -34.54 -15.64 2.02
C ASN A 235 -35.82 -14.92 2.47
N THR A 236 -35.90 -14.52 3.74
CA THR A 236 -37.08 -13.82 4.28
C THR A 236 -36.98 -12.29 4.15
N LEU A 237 -35.79 -11.73 4.09
CA LEU A 237 -35.52 -10.29 4.04
C LEU A 237 -35.58 -9.73 2.62
N TYR A 238 -35.12 -10.47 1.65
CA TYR A 238 -35.02 -10.01 0.27
C TYR A 238 -35.80 -10.98 -0.66
N PRO A 239 -36.62 -10.43 -1.57
CA PRO A 239 -37.37 -11.26 -2.49
C PRO A 239 -36.49 -12.00 -3.49
N SER A 240 -36.90 -13.19 -3.90
CA SER A 240 -36.15 -14.04 -4.83
C SER A 240 -35.88 -13.37 -6.17
N GLU A 241 -36.76 -12.48 -6.63
CA GLU A 241 -36.58 -11.71 -7.87
C GLU A 241 -35.38 -10.75 -7.79
N GLN A 242 -35.21 -10.10 -6.64
CA GLN A 242 -34.04 -9.23 -6.39
C GLN A 242 -32.75 -10.04 -6.36
N LEU A 243 -32.75 -11.18 -5.66
CA LEU A 243 -31.58 -12.05 -5.56
C LEU A 243 -31.22 -12.65 -6.93
N ASN A 244 -32.20 -13.05 -7.75
CA ASN A 244 -31.98 -13.49 -9.13
C ASN A 244 -31.39 -12.38 -10.01
N PHE A 245 -31.87 -11.16 -9.85
CA PHE A 245 -31.30 -10.00 -10.57
C PHE A 245 -29.82 -9.78 -10.21
N MET A 246 -29.48 -9.91 -8.93
CA MET A 246 -28.10 -9.76 -8.44
C MET A 246 -27.21 -10.94 -8.84
N LEU A 247 -27.75 -12.16 -8.90
CA LEU A 247 -27.03 -13.36 -9.30
C LEU A 247 -26.53 -13.29 -10.75
N ARG A 248 -27.26 -12.62 -11.64
CA ARG A 248 -26.95 -12.46 -13.08
C ARG A 248 -26.79 -13.79 -13.84
N MET A 249 -27.37 -14.87 -13.34
CA MET A 249 -27.42 -16.17 -14.00
C MET A 249 -28.87 -16.54 -14.29
N LYS A 250 -29.18 -17.00 -15.50
CA LYS A 250 -30.53 -17.31 -15.95
C LYS A 250 -30.62 -18.75 -16.41
N LYS A 251 -31.87 -19.27 -16.41
CA LYS A 251 -32.16 -20.56 -16.99
C LYS A 251 -31.66 -20.67 -18.44
N GLY A 252 -30.91 -21.72 -18.75
CA GLY A 252 -30.27 -21.97 -20.05
C GLY A 252 -28.86 -21.39 -20.20
N ASP A 253 -28.40 -20.58 -19.25
CA ASP A 253 -27.00 -20.12 -19.22
C ASP A 253 -26.06 -21.29 -18.93
N VAL A 254 -24.83 -21.15 -19.39
CA VAL A 254 -23.76 -22.08 -19.04
C VAL A 254 -23.53 -22.02 -17.52
N TYR A 255 -23.43 -23.18 -16.89
CA TYR A 255 -23.15 -23.26 -15.46
C TYR A 255 -21.74 -22.74 -15.17
N ASN A 256 -21.63 -21.49 -14.75
CA ASN A 256 -20.38 -20.81 -14.50
C ASN A 256 -20.15 -20.71 -12.99
N GLN A 257 -19.41 -21.68 -12.44
CA GLN A 257 -19.13 -21.77 -11.00
C GLN A 257 -18.37 -20.55 -10.47
N LYS A 258 -17.47 -20.01 -11.28
CA LYS A 258 -16.72 -18.80 -10.91
C LYS A 258 -17.62 -17.57 -10.81
N LEU A 259 -18.51 -17.38 -11.79
CA LEU A 259 -19.51 -16.29 -11.73
C LEU A 259 -20.43 -16.46 -10.52
N LEU A 260 -20.84 -17.69 -10.21
CA LEU A 260 -21.64 -17.99 -9.03
C LEU A 260 -20.94 -17.54 -7.75
N GLU A 261 -19.67 -17.88 -7.57
CA GLU A 261 -18.85 -17.44 -6.42
C GLU A 261 -18.65 -15.91 -6.40
N GLU A 262 -18.32 -15.31 -7.53
CA GLU A 262 -18.17 -13.87 -7.65
C GLU A 262 -19.46 -13.14 -7.24
N ARG A 263 -20.63 -13.56 -7.74
CA ARG A 263 -21.93 -12.93 -7.49
C ARG A 263 -22.51 -13.21 -6.10
N THR A 264 -22.10 -14.29 -5.47
CA THR A 264 -22.56 -14.62 -4.10
C THR A 264 -21.70 -13.96 -3.03
N MET A 265 -20.38 -13.86 -3.22
CA MET A 265 -19.45 -13.51 -2.13
C MET A 265 -18.39 -12.45 -2.48
N SER A 266 -17.81 -12.48 -3.71
CA SER A 266 -16.53 -11.81 -3.97
C SER A 266 -16.68 -10.42 -4.57
N ASP A 267 -17.71 -10.14 -5.34
CA ASP A 267 -17.94 -8.83 -5.97
C ASP A 267 -18.38 -7.77 -4.96
N GLU A 268 -18.14 -6.50 -5.28
CA GLU A 268 -18.58 -5.36 -4.44
C GLU A 268 -20.10 -5.34 -4.31
N ASP A 269 -20.85 -5.72 -5.36
CA ASP A 269 -22.31 -5.85 -5.38
C ASP A 269 -22.80 -7.29 -5.23
N ALA A 270 -21.99 -8.18 -4.62
CA ALA A 270 -22.37 -9.54 -4.33
C ALA A 270 -23.56 -9.61 -3.36
N ILE A 271 -24.35 -10.69 -3.47
CA ILE A 271 -25.50 -10.94 -2.61
C ILE A 271 -25.10 -10.92 -1.12
N GLY A 272 -23.97 -11.51 -0.77
CA GLY A 272 -23.47 -11.51 0.61
C GLY A 272 -23.27 -10.10 1.17
N ASN A 273 -22.84 -9.14 0.34
CA ASN A 273 -22.64 -7.76 0.79
C ASN A 273 -23.96 -7.06 1.11
N LEU A 274 -25.05 -7.43 0.46
CA LEU A 274 -26.39 -6.92 0.80
C LEU A 274 -26.77 -7.24 2.26
N TYR A 275 -26.42 -8.44 2.73
CA TYR A 275 -26.65 -8.86 4.10
C TYR A 275 -25.60 -8.27 5.06
N TYR A 276 -24.31 -8.37 4.73
CA TYR A 276 -23.23 -7.88 5.59
C TYR A 276 -23.28 -6.37 5.84
N ASN A 277 -23.72 -5.58 4.84
CA ASN A 277 -23.83 -4.12 5.00
C ASN A 277 -25.04 -3.70 5.85
N ASN A 278 -25.99 -4.63 6.08
CA ASN A 278 -27.16 -4.42 6.93
C ASN A 278 -27.04 -5.14 8.28
N GLY A 279 -25.84 -5.51 8.70
CA GLY A 279 -25.59 -6.09 10.02
C GLY A 279 -25.69 -7.60 10.13
N TYR A 280 -26.06 -8.32 9.09
CA TYR A 280 -26.24 -9.77 9.13
C TYR A 280 -24.88 -10.50 9.01
N LEU A 281 -24.04 -10.35 10.02
CA LEU A 281 -22.70 -10.96 10.06
C LEU A 281 -22.74 -12.50 10.09
N PHE A 282 -23.80 -13.07 10.66
CA PHE A 282 -23.99 -14.53 10.77
C PHE A 282 -24.67 -15.12 9.54
N TYR A 283 -24.85 -14.33 8.49
CA TYR A 283 -25.38 -14.79 7.22
C TYR A 283 -24.46 -15.83 6.57
N SER A 284 -25.06 -16.86 6.01
CA SER A 284 -24.39 -17.79 5.12
C SER A 284 -25.27 -18.12 3.92
N LEU A 285 -24.64 -18.35 2.78
CA LEU A 285 -25.26 -18.79 1.55
C LEU A 285 -24.52 -20.01 1.04
N GLU A 286 -25.24 -21.10 0.86
CA GLU A 286 -24.73 -22.36 0.34
C GLU A 286 -25.47 -22.70 -0.97
N PRO A 287 -24.80 -22.59 -2.12
CA PRO A 287 -25.32 -23.09 -3.38
C PRO A 287 -25.27 -24.61 -3.39
N VAL A 288 -26.42 -25.29 -3.54
CA VAL A 288 -26.53 -26.75 -3.56
C VAL A 288 -27.07 -27.19 -4.90
N GLU A 289 -26.35 -28.08 -5.55
CA GLU A 289 -26.82 -28.75 -6.77
C GLU A 289 -27.78 -29.89 -6.37
N VAL A 290 -29.08 -29.64 -6.45
CA VAL A 290 -30.11 -30.60 -5.94
C VAL A 290 -30.47 -31.64 -6.95
N ASN A 291 -30.28 -31.37 -8.25
CA ASN A 291 -30.63 -32.35 -9.29
C ASN A 291 -29.82 -32.09 -10.56
N ILE A 292 -29.39 -33.17 -11.20
CA ILE A 292 -28.67 -33.11 -12.48
C ILE A 292 -29.46 -34.03 -13.45
N VAL A 293 -29.96 -33.42 -14.53
CA VAL A 293 -30.71 -34.15 -15.57
C VAL A 293 -30.01 -33.97 -16.90
N GLY A 294 -29.27 -34.99 -17.34
CA GLY A 294 -28.41 -34.91 -18.49
C GLY A 294 -27.29 -33.85 -18.27
N ASP A 295 -27.22 -32.84 -19.11
CA ASP A 295 -26.31 -31.73 -19.04
C ASP A 295 -26.81 -30.52 -18.25
N SER A 296 -27.90 -30.65 -17.51
CA SER A 296 -28.61 -29.53 -16.89
C SER A 296 -28.67 -29.64 -15.38
N ILE A 297 -28.33 -28.59 -14.64
CA ILE A 297 -28.23 -28.53 -13.20
C ILE A 297 -29.38 -27.68 -12.63
N ASP A 298 -30.05 -28.19 -11.59
CA ASP A 298 -30.91 -27.41 -10.71
C ASP A 298 -30.12 -26.94 -9.49
N LEU A 299 -30.11 -25.65 -9.26
CA LEU A 299 -29.40 -25.03 -8.18
C LEU A 299 -30.37 -24.53 -7.11
N GLU A 300 -30.17 -24.95 -5.87
CA GLU A 300 -30.87 -24.45 -4.69
C GLU A 300 -29.93 -23.57 -3.87
N MET A 301 -30.28 -22.31 -3.76
CA MET A 301 -29.54 -21.31 -3.01
C MET A 301 -30.07 -21.27 -1.58
N ARG A 302 -29.40 -21.97 -0.67
CA ARG A 302 -29.79 -22.06 0.74
C ARG A 302 -29.22 -20.88 1.50
N ILE A 303 -30.09 -20.03 2.02
CA ILE A 303 -29.73 -18.88 2.83
C ILE A 303 -30.07 -19.12 4.28
N TYR A 304 -29.11 -18.88 5.14
CA TYR A 304 -29.31 -18.69 6.55
C TYR A 304 -29.01 -17.23 6.88
N GLU A 305 -30.06 -16.45 7.14
CA GLU A 305 -29.91 -14.99 7.34
C GLU A 305 -29.31 -14.65 8.70
N GLY A 306 -29.59 -15.46 9.72
CA GLY A 306 -29.12 -15.22 11.07
C GLY A 306 -29.76 -13.97 11.70
N ARG A 307 -29.14 -13.50 12.76
CA ARG A 307 -29.48 -12.21 13.39
C ARG A 307 -28.48 -11.11 13.09
N GLN A 308 -28.90 -9.86 13.21
CA GLN A 308 -28.01 -8.73 13.07
C GLN A 308 -26.97 -8.72 14.21
N ALA A 309 -25.75 -8.34 13.89
CA ALA A 309 -24.66 -8.16 14.82
C ALA A 309 -24.42 -6.66 15.08
N THR A 310 -24.29 -6.30 16.34
CA THR A 310 -23.91 -4.96 16.79
C THR A 310 -22.43 -4.96 17.16
N ILE A 311 -21.69 -3.91 16.78
CA ILE A 311 -20.29 -3.76 17.15
C ILE A 311 -20.19 -3.49 18.65
N ASN A 312 -19.55 -4.41 19.38
CA ASN A 312 -19.35 -4.29 20.83
C ASN A 312 -18.08 -3.51 21.15
N LYS A 313 -16.95 -3.93 20.61
CA LYS A 313 -15.64 -3.33 20.90
C LYS A 313 -14.82 -3.16 19.64
N ILE A 314 -14.05 -2.07 19.60
CA ILE A 314 -13.03 -1.85 18.56
C ILE A 314 -11.68 -1.68 19.26
N SER A 315 -10.73 -2.56 18.90
CA SER A 315 -9.34 -2.51 19.34
C SER A 315 -8.41 -2.08 18.18
N ILE A 316 -7.38 -1.32 18.51
CA ILE A 316 -6.37 -0.87 17.56
C ILE A 316 -5.02 -1.26 18.15
N ASN A 317 -4.23 -2.03 17.41
CA ASN A 317 -2.92 -2.52 17.81
C ASN A 317 -1.86 -2.09 16.80
N GLY A 318 -0.61 -1.91 17.25
CA GLY A 318 0.53 -1.60 16.37
C GLY A 318 0.62 -0.15 15.91
N ASN A 319 -0.11 0.76 16.56
CA ASN A 319 -0.03 2.21 16.33
C ASN A 319 1.08 2.89 17.15
N ASP A 320 2.26 2.29 17.24
CA ASP A 320 3.35 2.71 18.14
C ASP A 320 3.82 4.14 17.95
N ARG A 321 3.63 4.72 16.76
CA ARG A 321 4.09 6.08 16.39
C ARG A 321 2.99 7.13 16.45
N LEU A 322 1.72 6.74 16.38
CA LEU A 322 0.56 7.63 16.43
C LEU A 322 -0.23 7.41 17.73
N TYR A 323 -0.88 8.47 18.19
CA TYR A 323 -1.87 8.31 19.25
C TYR A 323 -3.08 7.53 18.72
N GLU A 324 -3.65 6.68 19.56
CA GLU A 324 -4.80 5.85 19.21
C GLU A 324 -6.00 6.68 18.72
N ASN A 325 -6.27 7.83 19.32
CA ASN A 325 -7.34 8.73 18.93
C ASN A 325 -7.19 9.24 17.47
N VAL A 326 -5.95 9.34 16.97
CA VAL A 326 -5.67 9.77 15.59
C VAL A 326 -6.12 8.70 14.59
N VAL A 327 -5.93 7.43 14.91
CA VAL A 327 -6.41 6.31 14.08
C VAL A 327 -7.91 6.14 14.26
N ARG A 328 -8.38 6.13 15.51
CA ARG A 328 -9.79 5.87 15.84
C ARG A 328 -10.77 6.88 15.22
N ARG A 329 -10.37 8.13 15.06
CA ARG A 329 -11.21 9.17 14.45
C ARG A 329 -11.44 8.98 12.94
N GLU A 330 -10.57 8.23 12.26
CA GLU A 330 -10.72 7.89 10.84
C GLU A 330 -11.64 6.70 10.60
N LEU A 331 -11.94 5.90 11.64
CA LEU A 331 -12.81 4.74 11.51
C LEU A 331 -14.26 5.15 11.24
N ARG A 332 -14.90 4.41 10.35
CA ARG A 332 -16.34 4.50 10.08
C ARG A 332 -17.15 3.56 10.97
N THR A 333 -16.54 2.48 11.39
CA THR A 333 -17.11 1.55 12.37
C THR A 333 -17.07 2.15 13.78
N ARG A 334 -18.16 2.01 14.53
CA ARG A 334 -18.25 2.52 15.92
C ARG A 334 -18.93 1.51 16.82
N PRO A 335 -18.50 1.40 18.10
CA PRO A 335 -19.23 0.59 19.08
C PRO A 335 -20.68 1.05 19.22
N GLY A 336 -21.61 0.08 19.29
CA GLY A 336 -23.04 0.32 19.36
C GLY A 336 -23.77 0.46 18.02
N GLU A 337 -23.07 0.59 16.90
CA GLU A 337 -23.64 0.59 15.56
C GLU A 337 -23.75 -0.86 15.01
N LEU A 338 -24.62 -1.06 14.04
CA LEU A 338 -24.70 -2.35 13.33
C LEU A 338 -23.41 -2.60 12.55
N PHE A 339 -23.02 -3.86 12.45
CA PHE A 339 -21.91 -4.25 11.60
C PHE A 339 -22.21 -3.90 10.13
N SER A 340 -21.22 -3.33 9.45
CA SER A 340 -21.26 -3.06 8.01
C SER A 340 -19.92 -3.41 7.40
N ARG A 341 -19.93 -4.31 6.43
CA ARG A 341 -18.71 -4.66 5.68
C ARG A 341 -18.19 -3.46 4.87
N GLU A 342 -19.09 -2.67 4.33
CA GLU A 342 -18.74 -1.45 3.59
C GLU A 342 -18.00 -0.45 4.50
N ASP A 343 -18.50 -0.19 5.71
CA ASP A 343 -17.88 0.70 6.67
C ASP A 343 -16.55 0.16 7.19
N LEU A 344 -16.44 -1.16 7.36
CA LEU A 344 -15.18 -1.81 7.71
C LEU A 344 -14.14 -1.62 6.61
N MET A 345 -14.49 -1.91 5.36
CA MET A 345 -13.59 -1.74 4.21
C MET A 345 -13.23 -0.28 3.97
N ARG A 346 -14.18 0.63 4.22
CA ARG A 346 -13.94 2.07 4.17
C ARG A 346 -12.97 2.51 5.28
N SER A 347 -13.14 2.02 6.50
CA SER A 347 -12.21 2.27 7.61
C SER A 347 -10.79 1.83 7.28
N MET A 348 -10.63 0.66 6.69
CA MET A 348 -9.32 0.17 6.23
C MET A 348 -8.71 1.08 5.17
N ARG A 349 -9.49 1.54 4.19
CA ARG A 349 -9.03 2.49 3.15
C ARG A 349 -8.61 3.82 3.75
N GLU A 350 -9.37 4.37 4.70
CA GLU A 350 -9.02 5.62 5.40
C GLU A 350 -7.68 5.45 6.17
N ILE A 351 -7.49 4.33 6.87
CA ILE A 351 -6.21 4.01 7.55
C ILE A 351 -5.05 3.91 6.54
N GLN A 352 -5.25 3.25 5.40
CA GLN A 352 -4.23 3.15 4.34
C GLN A 352 -3.87 4.52 3.77
N GLN A 353 -4.86 5.39 3.57
CA GLN A 353 -4.66 6.73 3.03
C GLN A 353 -3.92 7.67 3.98
N MET A 354 -3.94 7.40 5.28
CA MET A 354 -3.11 8.14 6.25
C MET A 354 -1.62 8.02 5.94
N GLY A 355 -1.17 6.92 5.31
CA GLY A 355 0.22 6.69 4.93
C GLY A 355 1.18 6.39 6.07
N HIS A 356 0.68 6.21 7.30
CA HIS A 356 1.48 5.93 8.49
C HIS A 356 1.65 4.44 8.78
N PHE A 357 0.95 3.60 8.03
CA PHE A 357 0.96 2.14 8.20
C PHE A 357 1.32 1.43 6.90
N ASP A 358 1.82 0.22 7.03
CA ASP A 358 2.09 -0.64 5.87
C ASP A 358 0.76 -1.16 5.29
N PRO A 359 0.37 -0.76 4.07
CA PRO A 359 -0.92 -1.11 3.50
C PRO A 359 -1.10 -2.62 3.25
N GLU A 360 0.00 -3.38 3.10
CA GLU A 360 -0.05 -4.82 2.87
C GLU A 360 -0.31 -5.62 4.16
N GLN A 361 -0.08 -5.00 5.31
CA GLN A 361 -0.20 -5.63 6.62
C GLN A 361 -1.39 -5.12 7.45
N ILE A 362 -2.27 -4.31 6.87
CA ILE A 362 -3.51 -3.90 7.53
C ILE A 362 -4.55 -5.00 7.35
N GLN A 363 -4.83 -5.73 8.41
CA GLN A 363 -5.85 -6.77 8.41
C GLN A 363 -6.84 -6.54 9.56
N PRO A 364 -8.16 -6.60 9.29
CA PRO A 364 -9.15 -6.56 10.34
C PRO A 364 -9.28 -7.95 10.97
N ASP A 365 -9.22 -8.00 12.28
CA ASP A 365 -9.58 -9.17 13.07
C ASP A 365 -11.05 -9.06 13.49
N ILE A 366 -11.89 -9.91 12.92
CA ILE A 366 -13.33 -9.91 13.17
C ILE A 366 -13.64 -11.09 14.08
N GLN A 367 -14.06 -10.81 15.31
CA GLN A 367 -14.40 -11.83 16.30
C GLN A 367 -15.91 -11.82 16.57
N PRO A 368 -16.68 -12.63 15.82
CA PRO A 368 -18.13 -12.71 16.03
C PRO A 368 -18.46 -13.41 17.33
N ARG A 369 -19.48 -12.90 18.03
CA ARG A 369 -20.08 -13.50 19.23
C ARG A 369 -21.53 -13.88 18.97
N PRO A 370 -21.79 -15.07 18.44
CA PRO A 370 -23.14 -15.49 18.08
C PRO A 370 -24.10 -15.52 19.27
N GLU A 371 -23.60 -15.80 20.48
CA GLU A 371 -24.41 -15.88 21.69
C GLU A 371 -25.09 -14.56 22.04
N ASP A 372 -24.33 -13.46 21.93
CA ASP A 372 -24.79 -12.12 22.28
C ASP A 372 -25.35 -11.33 21.08
N GLY A 373 -25.12 -11.80 19.84
CA GLY A 373 -25.41 -11.04 18.63
C GLY A 373 -24.51 -9.83 18.48
N THR A 374 -23.27 -9.94 18.91
CA THR A 374 -22.29 -8.86 18.85
C THR A 374 -21.05 -9.29 18.10
N VAL A 375 -20.20 -8.29 17.75
CA VAL A 375 -18.92 -8.52 17.12
C VAL A 375 -17.87 -7.60 17.71
N ASP A 376 -16.69 -8.13 17.99
CA ASP A 376 -15.50 -7.36 18.31
C ASP A 376 -14.65 -7.21 17.04
N ILE A 377 -14.17 -6.00 16.78
CA ILE A 377 -13.34 -5.70 15.61
C ILE A 377 -11.96 -5.25 16.09
N GLY A 378 -10.92 -5.97 15.66
CA GLY A 378 -9.52 -5.60 15.83
C GLY A 378 -8.95 -4.99 14.54
N TYR A 379 -8.16 -3.93 14.65
CA TYR A 379 -7.33 -3.43 13.56
C TYR A 379 -5.87 -3.64 13.95
N ASP A 380 -5.23 -4.65 13.36
CA ASP A 380 -3.83 -4.91 13.55
C ASP A 380 -3.03 -4.15 12.49
N LEU A 381 -2.21 -3.23 12.95
CA LEU A 381 -1.50 -2.27 12.13
C LEU A 381 0.01 -2.47 12.30
N VAL A 382 0.76 -2.16 11.27
CA VAL A 382 2.22 -2.09 11.34
C VAL A 382 2.66 -0.68 11.00
N SER A 383 3.19 0.03 12.00
CA SER A 383 3.63 1.41 11.86
C SER A 383 4.79 1.54 10.88
N LYS A 384 4.69 2.48 9.95
CA LYS A 384 5.70 2.79 8.94
C LYS A 384 6.19 4.23 9.09
N ALA A 385 7.52 4.42 9.01
CA ALA A 385 8.07 5.76 8.91
C ALA A 385 7.78 6.32 7.52
N ASN A 386 7.13 7.48 7.46
CA ASN A 386 6.83 8.17 6.21
C ASN A 386 7.33 9.63 6.20
N ASP A 387 8.17 9.99 7.14
CA ASP A 387 8.92 11.24 7.08
C ASP A 387 9.83 11.23 5.86
N GLN A 388 9.87 12.34 5.13
CA GLN A 388 10.54 12.42 3.85
C GLN A 388 11.62 13.51 3.88
N VAL A 389 12.78 13.15 3.40
CA VAL A 389 13.86 14.09 3.06
C VAL A 389 14.01 14.04 1.55
N GLU A 390 13.64 15.14 0.88
CA GLU A 390 13.77 15.29 -0.56
C GLU A 390 14.96 16.18 -0.83
N PHE A 391 15.95 15.63 -1.52
CA PHE A 391 17.04 16.38 -2.09
C PHE A 391 16.96 16.31 -3.61
N SER A 392 16.91 17.44 -4.28
CA SER A 392 16.96 17.49 -5.73
C SER A 392 17.97 18.53 -6.19
N ALA A 393 18.72 18.20 -7.22
CA ALA A 393 19.62 19.09 -7.90
C ALA A 393 19.32 19.06 -9.39
N GLY A 394 19.21 20.24 -9.99
CA GLY A 394 19.01 20.42 -11.41
C GLY A 394 20.07 21.32 -12.00
N TRP A 395 20.36 21.15 -13.28
CA TRP A 395 21.23 22.06 -14.02
C TRP A 395 20.44 22.67 -15.16
N GLY A 396 20.46 24.00 -15.25
CA GLY A 396 19.83 24.77 -16.30
C GLY A 396 20.75 25.89 -16.78
N GLN A 397 20.23 26.78 -17.62
CA GLN A 397 21.00 27.92 -18.14
C GLN A 397 21.45 28.89 -17.04
N THR A 398 20.76 28.91 -15.89
CA THR A 398 21.12 29.73 -14.72
C THR A 398 22.08 29.03 -13.77
N GLY A 399 22.63 27.87 -14.15
CA GLY A 399 23.52 27.06 -13.34
C GLY A 399 22.82 25.96 -12.56
N ILE A 400 23.42 25.54 -11.46
CA ILE A 400 22.91 24.48 -10.61
C ILE A 400 21.86 25.06 -9.66
N ILE A 401 20.68 24.45 -9.63
CA ILE A 401 19.64 24.71 -8.64
C ILE A 401 19.53 23.51 -7.69
N GLY A 402 19.60 23.78 -6.40
CA GLY A 402 19.42 22.79 -5.34
C GLY A 402 18.14 23.04 -4.58
N LYS A 403 17.42 21.97 -4.23
CA LYS A 403 16.25 21.98 -3.33
C LYS A 403 16.46 20.96 -2.23
N LEU A 404 16.22 21.37 -0.99
CA LEU A 404 16.09 20.50 0.17
C LEU A 404 14.70 20.70 0.76
N SER A 405 13.95 19.61 0.95
CA SER A 405 12.64 19.63 1.59
C SER A 405 12.60 18.55 2.68
N LEU A 406 12.22 18.95 3.87
CA LEU A 406 12.01 18.09 5.03
C LEU A 406 10.51 18.07 5.29
N LYS A 407 9.89 16.90 5.22
CA LYS A 407 8.47 16.70 5.47
C LYS A 407 8.29 15.70 6.62
N PHE A 408 7.78 16.19 7.73
CA PHE A 408 7.46 15.42 8.93
C PHE A 408 5.95 15.18 8.94
N THR A 409 5.53 13.95 8.74
CA THR A 409 4.12 13.60 8.51
C THR A 409 3.36 13.23 9.79
N ASN A 410 4.08 12.96 10.86
CA ASN A 410 3.50 12.64 12.17
C ASN A 410 3.84 13.69 13.24
N PHE A 411 3.89 14.94 12.87
CA PHE A 411 4.18 16.03 13.77
C PHE A 411 3.07 16.20 14.82
N SER A 412 3.44 16.69 16.01
CA SER A 412 2.51 17.05 17.09
C SER A 412 2.82 18.44 17.61
N LEU A 413 1.96 19.39 17.31
CA LEU A 413 2.07 20.75 17.85
C LEU A 413 1.82 20.78 19.37
N SER A 414 0.94 19.92 19.86
CA SER A 414 0.66 19.79 21.30
C SER A 414 1.91 19.38 22.07
N ASN A 415 2.63 18.37 21.59
CA ASN A 415 3.86 17.91 22.22
C ASN A 415 5.01 18.92 22.11
N LEU A 416 5.02 19.74 21.06
CA LEU A 416 5.98 20.84 20.94
C LEU A 416 5.77 21.89 22.04
N LEU A 417 4.50 22.21 22.35
CA LEU A 417 4.15 23.21 23.38
C LEU A 417 4.26 22.65 24.80
N HIS A 418 4.17 21.33 24.99
CA HIS A 418 4.25 20.64 26.28
C HIS A 418 5.32 19.53 26.25
N PRO A 419 6.62 19.88 26.23
CA PRO A 419 7.70 18.92 25.96
C PRO A 419 7.98 17.91 27.11
N GLY A 420 7.28 17.98 28.23
CA GLY A 420 7.59 17.16 29.41
C GLY A 420 6.92 15.79 29.47
N GLU A 421 5.83 15.54 28.75
CA GLU A 421 4.99 14.38 29.01
C GLU A 421 5.13 13.24 27.98
N ASN A 422 5.36 13.52 26.70
CA ASN A 422 5.32 12.50 25.65
C ASN A 422 6.32 12.69 24.50
N TYR A 423 7.47 13.30 24.77
CA TYR A 423 8.47 13.57 23.74
C TYR A 423 9.17 12.27 23.30
N ARG A 424 8.86 11.79 22.10
CA ARG A 424 9.52 10.62 21.50
C ARG A 424 10.30 11.07 20.26
N GLY A 425 11.64 11.00 20.32
CA GLY A 425 12.53 11.30 19.20
C GLY A 425 12.98 12.77 19.13
N ILE A 426 13.61 13.15 18.00
CA ILE A 426 14.20 14.49 17.78
C ILE A 426 13.12 15.57 17.60
N LEU A 427 11.97 15.19 17.02
CA LEU A 427 10.82 16.05 16.79
C LEU A 427 9.59 15.48 17.50
N PRO A 428 8.70 16.35 18.03
CA PRO A 428 7.47 15.91 18.66
C PRO A 428 6.55 15.22 17.64
N GLN A 429 6.13 13.99 17.94
CA GLN A 429 5.30 13.15 17.07
C GLN A 429 4.07 12.64 17.82
N GLY A 430 3.05 12.20 17.08
CA GLY A 430 1.90 11.50 17.62
C GLY A 430 0.54 11.92 17.06
N ASP A 431 0.36 13.18 16.66
CA ASP A 431 -0.95 13.73 16.25
C ASP A 431 -1.28 13.56 14.76
N GLY A 432 -0.35 13.04 13.97
CA GLY A 432 -0.54 12.87 12.53
C GLY A 432 -0.62 14.19 11.76
N GLN A 433 -0.12 15.29 12.35
CA GLN A 433 0.00 16.58 11.67
C GLN A 433 1.22 16.57 10.74
N THR A 434 1.24 17.46 9.77
CA THR A 434 2.35 17.56 8.83
C THR A 434 3.07 18.91 8.99
N LEU A 435 4.38 18.86 9.20
CA LEU A 435 5.27 20.01 9.14
C LEU A 435 6.20 19.85 7.95
N THR A 436 6.21 20.85 7.05
CA THR A 436 7.13 20.85 5.90
C THR A 436 8.01 22.08 5.96
N ILE A 437 9.31 21.89 5.81
CA ILE A 437 10.31 22.96 5.72
C ILE A 437 11.04 22.73 4.41
N SER A 438 11.08 23.74 3.55
CA SER A 438 11.81 23.62 2.28
C SER A 438 12.65 24.84 1.98
N GLY A 439 13.80 24.60 1.37
CA GLY A 439 14.70 25.60 0.84
C GLY A 439 15.12 25.23 -0.56
N GLN A 440 15.10 26.19 -1.46
CA GLN A 440 15.55 26.06 -2.84
C GLN A 440 16.44 27.24 -3.21
N THR A 441 17.56 26.97 -3.81
CA THR A 441 18.47 28.02 -4.22
C THR A 441 19.27 27.63 -5.45
N ASN A 442 19.60 28.62 -6.28
CA ASN A 442 20.64 28.52 -7.26
C ASN A 442 21.76 29.51 -7.00
N ALA A 443 21.98 29.84 -5.75
CA ALA A 443 23.02 30.72 -5.20
C ALA A 443 22.93 32.20 -5.66
N LYS A 444 22.83 32.48 -6.97
CA LYS A 444 22.89 33.85 -7.52
C LYS A 444 21.50 34.39 -7.87
N TYR A 445 20.71 33.60 -8.59
CA TYR A 445 19.52 34.11 -9.27
C TYR A 445 18.22 33.88 -8.52
N TYR A 446 18.16 32.83 -7.71
CA TYR A 446 16.93 32.42 -7.05
C TYR A 446 17.18 31.83 -5.67
N GLN A 447 16.39 32.28 -4.71
CA GLN A 447 16.31 31.72 -3.36
C GLN A 447 14.87 31.65 -2.93
N SER A 448 14.46 30.55 -2.35
CA SER A 448 13.10 30.39 -1.79
C SER A 448 13.15 29.53 -0.55
N TYR A 449 12.48 29.97 0.50
CA TYR A 449 12.35 29.27 1.76
C TYR A 449 10.86 29.22 2.12
N SER A 450 10.38 28.06 2.57
CA SER A 450 8.99 27.95 3.01
C SER A 450 8.86 27.04 4.21
N VAL A 451 7.88 27.36 5.06
CA VAL A 451 7.44 26.54 6.17
C VAL A 451 5.93 26.41 6.07
N SER A 452 5.42 25.18 6.18
CA SER A 452 4.00 24.93 6.20
C SER A 452 3.64 23.91 7.28
N PHE A 453 2.58 24.20 7.99
CA PHE A 453 1.95 23.32 8.97
C PHE A 453 0.54 22.94 8.47
N TYR A 454 0.18 21.67 8.58
CA TYR A 454 -1.12 21.14 8.20
C TYR A 454 -1.66 20.18 9.25
N ASP A 455 -2.89 20.41 9.68
CA ASP A 455 -3.63 19.53 10.59
C ASP A 455 -4.92 19.08 9.90
N PRO A 456 -5.10 17.77 9.59
CA PRO A 456 -6.30 17.26 8.93
C PRO A 456 -7.54 17.22 9.85
N TRP A 457 -7.35 17.30 11.17
CA TRP A 457 -8.40 17.21 12.18
C TRP A 457 -8.29 18.32 13.24
N PHE A 458 -8.21 19.54 12.77
CA PHE A 458 -8.10 20.70 13.66
C PHE A 458 -9.23 20.73 14.70
N GLY A 459 -8.83 20.77 15.99
CA GLY A 459 -9.75 20.66 17.12
C GLY A 459 -10.15 19.22 17.48
N GLY A 460 -9.66 18.19 16.77
CA GLY A 460 -9.74 16.76 17.13
C GLY A 460 -11.13 16.09 17.01
N LYS A 461 -12.22 16.86 16.90
CA LYS A 461 -13.60 16.33 16.94
C LYS A 461 -14.26 16.13 15.58
N ARG A 462 -13.79 16.82 14.54
CA ARG A 462 -14.36 16.77 13.18
C ARG A 462 -13.23 16.81 12.18
N PRO A 463 -13.42 16.24 10.96
CA PRO A 463 -12.43 16.28 9.90
C PRO A 463 -12.37 17.68 9.24
N ASN A 464 -11.98 18.67 10.03
CA ASN A 464 -11.75 20.04 9.58
C ASN A 464 -10.25 20.21 9.37
N ALA A 465 -9.83 20.43 8.15
CA ALA A 465 -8.42 20.68 7.85
C ALA A 465 -8.06 22.14 8.18
N PHE A 466 -6.87 22.32 8.73
CA PHE A 466 -6.29 23.63 8.99
C PHE A 466 -4.86 23.66 8.50
N SER A 467 -4.45 24.74 7.86
CA SER A 467 -3.07 24.91 7.42
C SER A 467 -2.62 26.36 7.58
N VAL A 468 -1.38 26.52 7.97
CA VAL A 468 -0.66 27.79 7.96
C VAL A 468 0.63 27.61 7.18
N SER A 469 0.88 28.52 6.25
CA SER A 469 2.12 28.51 5.48
C SER A 469 2.73 29.90 5.38
N ALA A 470 4.04 29.96 5.45
CA ALA A 470 4.80 31.18 5.21
C ALA A 470 5.94 30.88 4.24
N PHE A 471 6.21 31.84 3.36
CA PHE A 471 7.32 31.73 2.44
C PHE A 471 7.99 33.06 2.18
N TYR A 472 9.26 32.97 1.84
CA TYR A 472 10.09 34.03 1.31
C TYR A 472 10.73 33.56 0.03
N SER A 473 10.72 34.39 -1.00
CA SER A 473 11.52 34.16 -2.20
C SER A 473 12.16 35.44 -2.71
N ARG A 474 13.33 35.30 -3.28
CA ARG A 474 14.05 36.35 -3.97
C ARG A 474 14.49 35.82 -5.33
N GLN A 475 14.25 36.61 -6.36
CA GLN A 475 14.73 36.35 -7.72
C GLN A 475 15.40 37.59 -8.26
N THR A 476 16.56 37.38 -8.91
CA THR A 476 17.29 38.46 -9.61
C THR A 476 17.14 38.28 -11.12
N ASP A 477 17.38 39.37 -11.87
CA ASP A 477 17.22 39.36 -13.33
C ASP A 477 18.29 38.48 -14.01
N ILE A 478 17.86 37.77 -15.06
CA ILE A 478 18.72 36.86 -15.85
C ILE A 478 18.76 37.27 -17.33
N SER A 479 18.21 38.37 -17.72
CA SER A 479 17.95 38.84 -19.07
C SER A 479 16.53 38.61 -19.61
N SER A 480 16.07 39.60 -20.36
CA SER A 480 14.70 39.85 -20.79
C SER A 480 13.98 38.73 -21.61
N ARG A 481 14.68 37.71 -22.08
CA ARG A 481 14.09 36.65 -22.90
C ARG A 481 13.62 35.41 -22.14
N TYR A 482 13.93 35.32 -20.85
CA TYR A 482 13.62 34.14 -20.03
C TYR A 482 12.21 34.15 -19.40
N TYR A 483 11.56 35.28 -19.49
CA TYR A 483 10.25 35.48 -18.82
C TYR A 483 9.05 35.01 -19.61
N ASN A 484 9.18 33.98 -20.43
CA ASN A 484 7.99 33.35 -20.99
C ASN A 484 7.37 32.41 -19.94
N SER A 485 6.20 32.81 -19.48
CA SER A 485 5.12 32.09 -18.75
C SER A 485 5.43 30.81 -17.93
N ALA A 486 6.49 30.06 -18.24
CA ALA A 486 6.81 28.79 -17.60
C ALA A 486 7.30 28.93 -16.14
N TYR A 487 8.03 30.02 -15.82
CA TYR A 487 8.61 30.19 -14.48
C TYR A 487 7.60 30.67 -13.44
N MET A 488 6.71 31.58 -13.80
CA MET A 488 5.62 32.01 -12.91
C MET A 488 4.61 30.86 -12.71
N ASN A 489 4.34 30.05 -13.73
CA ASN A 489 3.52 28.85 -13.60
C ASN A 489 4.20 27.75 -12.75
N SER A 490 5.52 27.58 -12.84
CA SER A 490 6.26 26.61 -12.01
C SER A 490 6.24 26.99 -10.54
N TYR A 491 6.35 28.27 -10.20
CA TYR A 491 6.32 28.75 -8.82
C TYR A 491 4.91 28.61 -8.21
N TYR A 492 3.86 29.02 -8.93
CA TYR A 492 2.48 28.80 -8.51
C TYR A 492 2.13 27.32 -8.45
N ASN A 493 2.60 26.50 -9.41
CA ASN A 493 2.36 25.05 -9.37
C ASN A 493 3.15 24.35 -8.26
N SER A 494 4.37 24.80 -7.90
CA SER A 494 5.12 24.21 -6.78
C SER A 494 4.47 24.49 -5.42
N TYR A 495 3.90 25.69 -5.24
CA TYR A 495 3.17 26.05 -4.03
C TYR A 495 1.85 25.29 -3.92
N TYR A 496 1.13 25.12 -5.05
CA TYR A 496 -0.15 24.41 -5.08
C TYR A 496 -0.03 22.90 -5.32
N SER A 497 1.03 22.38 -5.96
CA SER A 497 1.22 20.93 -6.16
C SER A 497 1.67 20.19 -4.90
N GLY A 498 2.31 20.89 -3.97
CA GLY A 498 2.55 20.35 -2.62
C GLY A 498 1.26 20.05 -1.86
N MET A 499 0.17 20.70 -2.25
CA MET A 499 -1.15 20.58 -1.63
C MET A 499 -2.11 19.66 -2.41
N TYR A 500 -1.92 19.45 -3.72
CA TYR A 500 -2.88 18.74 -4.60
C TYR A 500 -2.26 17.79 -5.65
N GLY A 501 -1.01 17.46 -5.59
CA GLY A 501 -0.44 16.23 -6.20
C GLY A 501 -0.41 16.08 -7.72
N TYR A 502 -0.37 17.14 -8.57
CA TYR A 502 -0.22 16.97 -10.02
C TYR A 502 0.75 17.97 -10.65
N GLY A 503 1.83 17.45 -11.23
CA GLY A 503 2.80 18.18 -12.04
C GLY A 503 2.51 18.07 -13.54
N MET A 504 2.69 19.17 -14.26
CA MET A 504 2.56 19.23 -15.71
C MET A 504 3.87 19.74 -16.33
N TYR A 505 4.44 18.94 -17.24
CA TYR A 505 5.68 19.24 -17.96
C TYR A 505 5.40 20.04 -19.23
N ASN A 506 6.18 21.09 -19.48
CA ASN A 506 6.19 21.77 -20.77
C ASN A 506 7.63 21.93 -21.26
N TYR A 507 7.93 21.43 -22.45
CA TYR A 507 9.22 21.52 -23.15
C TYR A 507 9.26 22.78 -24.02
N GLY A 508 10.27 23.63 -23.88
CA GLY A 508 10.49 24.82 -24.68
C GLY A 508 11.95 25.00 -25.09
N ASN A 509 12.13 25.44 -26.30
CA ASN A 509 13.29 25.57 -27.19
C ASN A 509 14.50 26.33 -26.62
N TYR A 510 15.69 25.85 -26.85
CA TYR A 510 16.96 26.41 -26.41
C TYR A 510 17.65 27.24 -27.49
N ASN A 511 18.07 28.48 -27.16
CA ASN A 511 19.07 29.21 -27.89
C ASN A 511 20.04 29.95 -26.94
N ASN A 512 21.33 29.87 -27.21
CA ASN A 512 22.42 30.43 -26.46
C ASN A 512 22.34 31.96 -26.29
N TYR A 513 22.38 32.47 -25.03
CA TYR A 513 22.57 33.86 -24.69
C TYR A 513 23.49 34.02 -23.46
N GLU A 514 24.34 35.03 -23.47
CA GLU A 514 25.21 35.41 -22.36
C GLU A 514 24.39 35.72 -21.10
N ASN A 515 24.74 35.12 -19.99
CA ASN A 515 24.11 35.31 -18.69
C ASN A 515 24.55 36.66 -18.09
N TYR A 516 23.72 37.68 -18.25
CA TYR A 516 23.89 38.94 -17.55
C TYR A 516 23.25 38.86 -16.18
N TYR A 517 24.06 38.89 -15.13
CA TYR A 517 23.63 38.90 -13.74
C TYR A 517 23.66 40.30 -13.19
N ASP A 518 22.48 40.82 -12.79
CA ASP A 518 22.37 42.11 -12.14
C ASP A 518 21.74 41.92 -10.75
N PRO A 519 22.54 41.98 -9.64
CA PRO A 519 22.03 41.77 -8.30
C PRO A 519 21.10 42.88 -7.81
N ASP A 520 21.14 44.05 -8.43
CA ASP A 520 20.35 45.22 -8.05
C ASP A 520 18.93 45.13 -8.62
N LYS A 521 18.75 44.34 -9.70
CA LYS A 521 17.44 44.04 -10.27
C LYS A 521 16.84 42.78 -9.61
N SER A 522 15.85 42.99 -8.79
CA SER A 522 15.28 41.87 -8.04
C SER A 522 13.81 42.05 -7.71
N ILE A 523 13.12 40.90 -7.59
CA ILE A 523 11.82 40.79 -6.93
C ILE A 523 11.96 39.92 -5.67
N GLN A 524 11.50 40.47 -4.56
CA GLN A 524 11.38 39.72 -3.31
C GLN A 524 9.89 39.53 -2.99
N MET A 525 9.52 38.33 -2.55
CA MET A 525 8.16 38.01 -2.18
C MET A 525 8.13 37.44 -0.77
N TYR A 526 7.23 37.96 0.03
CA TYR A 526 6.89 37.46 1.35
C TYR A 526 5.45 37.00 1.30
N GLY A 527 5.15 35.79 1.74
CA GLY A 527 3.79 35.27 1.74
C GLY A 527 3.43 34.61 3.05
N LEU A 528 2.17 34.82 3.44
CA LEU A 528 1.52 34.14 4.55
C LEU A 528 0.15 33.69 4.06
N ALA A 529 -0.19 32.42 4.29
CA ALA A 529 -1.53 31.90 3.98
C ALA A 529 -2.05 31.07 5.15
N VAL A 530 -3.35 31.23 5.40
CA VAL A 530 -4.10 30.45 6.39
C VAL A 530 -5.28 29.82 5.68
N MET A 531 -5.38 28.49 5.75
CA MET A 531 -6.46 27.72 5.12
C MET A 531 -7.27 26.99 6.18
N PHE A 532 -8.58 26.99 5.98
CA PHE A 532 -9.53 26.15 6.70
C PHE A 532 -10.33 25.32 5.71
N GLY A 533 -10.39 24.00 5.93
CA GLY A 533 -11.12 23.05 5.10
C GLY A 533 -12.18 22.30 5.89
N LYS A 534 -13.30 22.00 5.26
CA LYS A 534 -14.39 21.24 5.86
C LYS A 534 -14.94 20.22 4.88
N ARG A 535 -15.02 18.93 5.29
CA ARG A 535 -15.78 17.92 4.55
C ARG A 535 -17.27 18.15 4.79
N LEU A 536 -18.03 18.26 3.71
CA LEU A 536 -19.47 18.46 3.77
C LEU A 536 -20.17 17.08 3.93
N LYS A 537 -21.38 17.11 4.50
CA LYS A 537 -22.24 15.91 4.60
C LYS A 537 -23.35 15.90 3.57
N TRP A 538 -23.62 17.02 2.96
CA TRP A 538 -24.64 17.21 1.96
C TRP A 538 -24.04 17.95 0.74
N PRO A 539 -24.35 17.56 -0.50
CA PRO A 539 -25.27 16.48 -0.92
C PRO A 539 -24.71 15.06 -0.67
N ASP A 540 -23.42 14.87 -0.61
CA ASP A 540 -22.72 13.64 -0.22
C ASP A 540 -21.42 13.98 0.53
N ASP A 541 -20.78 12.98 1.14
CA ASP A 541 -19.57 13.17 1.94
C ASP A 541 -18.26 13.18 1.12
N TYR A 542 -18.36 13.18 -0.21
CA TYR A 542 -17.23 13.39 -1.11
C TYR A 542 -16.95 14.87 -1.36
N PHE A 543 -17.88 15.77 -0.95
CA PHE A 543 -17.70 17.20 -1.06
C PHE A 543 -16.78 17.76 0.01
N GLN A 544 -15.85 18.61 -0.41
CA GLN A 544 -14.96 19.36 0.45
C GLN A 544 -15.00 20.84 0.10
N PHE A 545 -15.16 21.66 1.10
CA PHE A 545 -15.05 23.11 0.98
C PHE A 545 -13.80 23.60 1.69
N THR A 546 -13.01 24.44 1.02
CA THR A 546 -11.83 25.09 1.61
C THR A 546 -11.92 26.60 1.41
N ALA A 547 -11.52 27.35 2.44
CA ALA A 547 -11.35 28.79 2.42
C ALA A 547 -9.92 29.11 2.83
N GLU A 548 -9.18 29.83 1.99
CA GLU A 548 -7.82 30.25 2.24
C GLU A 548 -7.71 31.77 2.16
N LEU A 549 -7.19 32.38 3.21
CA LEU A 549 -6.80 33.77 3.22
C LEU A 549 -5.29 33.85 3.01
N SER A 550 -4.85 34.50 1.95
CA SER A 550 -3.44 34.68 1.64
C SER A 550 -3.07 36.15 1.53
N TYR A 551 -1.94 36.49 2.12
CA TYR A 551 -1.30 37.80 2.00
C TYR A 551 0.07 37.62 1.39
N GLN A 552 0.36 38.42 0.35
CA GLN A 552 1.64 38.44 -0.33
C GLN A 552 2.14 39.87 -0.46
N ARG A 553 3.39 40.09 -0.14
CA ARG A 553 4.08 41.36 -0.32
C ARG A 553 5.21 41.20 -1.31
N TYR A 554 5.19 42.02 -2.33
CA TYR A 554 6.21 42.12 -3.36
C TYR A 554 7.07 43.35 -3.09
N VAL A 555 8.39 43.19 -3.12
CA VAL A 555 9.37 44.26 -3.06
C VAL A 555 10.18 44.21 -4.34
N LEU A 556 10.08 45.25 -5.16
CA LEU A 556 10.62 45.32 -6.51
C LEU A 556 11.75 46.33 -6.54
N SER A 557 12.87 45.97 -7.15
CA SER A 557 14.02 46.80 -7.39
C SER A 557 14.41 46.65 -8.86
N ASP A 558 14.18 47.72 -9.63
CA ASP A 558 14.40 47.81 -11.10
C ASP A 558 13.88 46.56 -11.87
N TRP A 559 12.69 46.08 -11.48
CA TRP A 559 12.10 44.84 -12.00
C TRP A 559 11.10 45.13 -13.12
N GLN A 560 11.58 44.99 -14.37
CA GLN A 560 10.82 45.42 -15.58
C GLN A 560 9.62 44.54 -15.97
N TYR A 561 9.44 43.42 -15.30
CA TYR A 561 8.41 42.42 -15.64
C TYR A 561 7.14 42.53 -14.78
N PHE A 562 6.99 43.64 -14.07
CA PHE A 562 5.85 43.93 -13.23
C PHE A 562 5.37 45.33 -13.53
N PRO A 563 4.07 45.65 -13.37
CA PRO A 563 3.58 47.03 -13.64
C PRO A 563 4.34 48.13 -12.88
N VAL A 564 4.85 47.80 -11.72
CA VAL A 564 5.69 48.66 -10.89
C VAL A 564 7.12 48.14 -10.95
N THR A 565 8.05 48.91 -11.50
CA THR A 565 9.46 48.52 -11.63
C THR A 565 10.23 48.66 -10.32
N ASN A 566 9.93 49.71 -9.55
CA ASN A 566 10.55 50.01 -8.26
C ASN A 566 9.46 50.30 -7.23
N GLY A 567 9.41 49.58 -6.14
CA GLY A 567 8.40 49.82 -5.11
C GLY A 567 7.92 48.58 -4.39
N LYS A 568 6.73 48.71 -3.80
CA LYS A 568 6.13 47.64 -3.00
C LYS A 568 4.68 47.49 -3.39
N CYS A 569 4.29 46.23 -3.70
CA CYS A 569 2.90 45.87 -3.97
C CYS A 569 2.42 44.84 -2.95
N ASN A 570 1.15 44.86 -2.62
CA ASN A 570 0.53 43.90 -1.71
C ASN A 570 -0.62 43.19 -2.44
N ASN A 571 -0.78 41.93 -2.13
CA ASN A 571 -1.90 41.13 -2.59
C ASN A 571 -2.53 40.44 -1.37
N LEU A 572 -3.77 40.79 -1.07
CA LEU A 572 -4.57 40.08 -0.08
C LEU A 572 -5.69 39.38 -0.82
N SER A 573 -5.73 38.07 -0.78
CA SER A 573 -6.74 37.29 -1.51
C SER A 573 -7.44 36.27 -0.64
N LEU A 574 -8.73 36.11 -0.86
CA LEU A 574 -9.55 35.04 -0.33
C LEU A 574 -9.79 34.03 -1.45
N ASN A 575 -9.34 32.80 -1.25
CA ASN A 575 -9.53 31.70 -2.19
C ASN A 575 -10.55 30.71 -1.60
N LEU A 576 -11.70 30.59 -2.26
CA LEU A 576 -12.78 29.67 -1.90
C LEU A 576 -12.78 28.53 -2.90
N THR A 577 -12.69 27.29 -2.43
CA THR A 577 -12.70 26.12 -3.32
C THR A 577 -13.73 25.10 -2.84
N LEU A 578 -14.62 24.72 -3.75
CA LEU A 578 -15.51 23.58 -3.59
C LEU A 578 -15.02 22.47 -4.50
N SER A 579 -14.67 21.33 -3.92
CA SER A 579 -14.20 20.16 -4.65
C SER A 579 -15.00 18.92 -4.29
N ARG A 580 -15.09 17.99 -5.23
CA ARG A 580 -15.69 16.66 -5.05
C ARG A 580 -14.84 15.63 -5.78
N SER A 581 -14.55 14.52 -5.14
CA SER A 581 -13.87 13.41 -5.78
C SER A 581 -14.54 12.10 -5.37
N SER A 582 -15.14 11.42 -6.34
CA SER A 582 -15.81 10.12 -6.17
C SER A 582 -15.20 9.02 -7.06
N ILE A 583 -13.91 9.15 -7.40
CA ILE A 583 -13.20 8.17 -8.20
C ILE A 583 -12.90 6.89 -7.40
N ASP A 584 -12.95 5.75 -8.07
CA ASP A 584 -12.67 4.43 -7.49
C ASP A 584 -11.18 4.22 -7.18
N ASN A 585 -10.29 4.77 -7.99
CA ASN A 585 -8.83 4.64 -7.83
C ASN A 585 -8.11 5.94 -8.24
N PRO A 586 -7.26 6.50 -7.38
CA PRO A 586 -6.57 7.76 -7.67
C PRO A 586 -5.50 7.67 -8.77
N ILE A 587 -4.93 6.47 -9.02
CA ILE A 587 -3.87 6.28 -10.03
C ILE A 587 -4.44 5.86 -11.37
N TYR A 588 -5.38 4.92 -11.39
CA TYR A 588 -6.03 4.40 -12.59
C TYR A 588 -7.56 4.41 -12.41
N PRO A 589 -8.22 5.58 -12.46
CA PRO A 589 -9.66 5.65 -12.30
C PRO A 589 -10.39 4.89 -13.41
N ARG A 590 -11.36 4.07 -13.03
CA ARG A 590 -12.21 3.34 -13.96
C ARG A 590 -13.61 3.93 -14.02
N GLN A 591 -14.06 4.50 -12.90
CA GLN A 591 -15.37 5.13 -12.78
C GLN A 591 -15.34 6.26 -11.77
N GLY A 592 -16.36 7.14 -11.87
CA GLY A 592 -16.53 8.25 -10.94
C GLY A 592 -16.22 9.61 -11.57
N SER A 593 -16.18 10.63 -10.73
CA SER A 593 -15.96 11.99 -11.18
C SER A 593 -15.15 12.81 -10.17
N GLU A 594 -14.40 13.75 -10.70
CA GLU A 594 -13.74 14.79 -9.93
C GLU A 594 -14.19 16.14 -10.47
N PHE A 595 -14.56 17.07 -9.60
CA PHE A 595 -14.68 18.45 -9.99
C PHE A 595 -14.14 19.38 -8.91
N SER A 596 -13.72 20.56 -9.33
CA SER A 596 -13.27 21.64 -8.46
C SER A 596 -13.68 22.97 -9.05
N LEU A 597 -14.37 23.77 -8.24
CA LEU A 597 -14.68 25.16 -8.53
C LEU A 597 -13.94 26.01 -7.51
N SER A 598 -13.05 26.88 -7.95
CA SER A 598 -12.36 27.83 -7.09
C SER A 598 -12.56 29.28 -7.53
N ALA A 599 -12.76 30.13 -6.54
CA ALA A 599 -12.87 31.57 -6.71
C ALA A 599 -11.81 32.25 -5.85
N GLN A 600 -10.85 32.91 -6.48
CA GLN A 600 -9.87 33.74 -5.81
C GLN A 600 -10.29 35.22 -6.00
N ILE A 601 -10.51 35.87 -4.88
CA ILE A 601 -11.07 37.19 -4.81
C ILE A 601 -10.15 38.07 -3.99
N THR A 602 -9.81 39.23 -4.53
CA THR A 602 -9.13 40.31 -3.78
C THR A 602 -10.13 41.37 -3.40
N PRO A 603 -10.05 42.01 -2.23
CA PRO A 603 -10.86 43.14 -1.89
C PRO A 603 -10.61 44.31 -2.87
N PRO A 604 -11.67 45.02 -3.29
CA PRO A 604 -11.52 46.18 -4.17
C PRO A 604 -11.12 47.43 -3.37
N PHE A 605 -9.86 47.45 -2.92
CA PHE A 605 -9.29 48.52 -2.09
C PHE A 605 -9.44 49.90 -2.74
N SER A 606 -9.35 49.94 -4.07
CA SER A 606 -9.51 51.18 -4.84
C SER A 606 -10.88 51.87 -4.73
N LEU A 607 -11.91 51.06 -4.37
CA LEU A 607 -13.26 51.62 -4.17
C LEU A 607 -13.43 52.23 -2.76
N PHE A 608 -12.56 51.86 -1.81
CA PHE A 608 -12.70 52.23 -0.40
C PHE A 608 -11.68 53.25 0.09
N ASP A 609 -10.61 53.52 -0.67
CA ASP A 609 -9.53 54.41 -0.24
C ASP A 609 -9.78 55.89 -0.53
N GLY A 610 -10.88 56.21 -1.25
CA GLY A 610 -11.28 57.59 -1.59
C GLY A 610 -10.33 58.31 -2.57
N THR A 611 -9.43 57.58 -3.20
CA THR A 611 -8.42 58.14 -4.10
C THR A 611 -8.96 58.24 -5.53
N ASP A 612 -8.83 59.46 -6.13
CA ASP A 612 -9.18 59.69 -7.55
C ASP A 612 -8.00 59.23 -8.44
N TYR A 613 -8.07 58.01 -8.92
CA TYR A 613 -7.01 57.39 -9.73
C TYR A 613 -6.88 57.97 -11.14
N SER A 614 -7.89 58.70 -11.63
CA SER A 614 -7.84 59.37 -12.94
C SER A 614 -6.78 60.48 -13.03
N LYS A 615 -6.32 60.94 -11.86
CA LYS A 615 -5.28 62.00 -11.77
C LYS A 615 -3.85 61.49 -11.82
N TYR A 616 -3.65 60.17 -11.78
CA TYR A 616 -2.31 59.54 -11.78
C TYR A 616 -1.85 59.27 -13.22
N SER A 617 -0.57 59.51 -13.46
CA SER A 617 0.06 59.22 -14.75
C SER A 617 0.75 57.87 -14.77
N THR A 618 0.50 57.08 -15.81
CA THR A 618 1.21 55.82 -16.06
C THR A 618 2.70 56.02 -16.40
N SER A 619 3.11 57.26 -16.70
CA SER A 619 4.51 57.63 -16.96
C SER A 619 5.30 57.89 -15.68
N SER A 620 4.66 58.15 -14.55
CA SER A 620 5.28 58.44 -13.27
C SER A 620 5.41 57.16 -12.43
N GLN A 621 6.64 56.82 -12.05
CA GLN A 621 6.91 55.69 -11.19
C GLN A 621 6.24 55.80 -9.81
N GLU A 622 6.18 57.04 -9.29
CA GLU A 622 5.52 57.31 -8.01
C GLU A 622 4.01 57.12 -8.10
N ASP A 623 3.41 57.53 -9.19
CA ASP A 623 1.96 57.35 -9.43
C ASP A 623 1.65 55.84 -9.66
N MET A 624 2.48 55.13 -10.42
CA MET A 624 2.36 53.69 -10.60
C MET A 624 2.47 52.94 -9.29
N ASN A 625 3.36 53.35 -8.38
CA ASN A 625 3.47 52.75 -7.04
C ASN A 625 2.19 52.97 -6.21
N LYS A 626 1.58 54.13 -6.32
CA LYS A 626 0.29 54.42 -5.63
C LYS A 626 -0.85 53.65 -6.24
N MET A 627 -0.95 53.61 -7.58
CA MET A 627 -1.98 52.85 -8.29
C MET A 627 -1.93 51.36 -8.02
N HIS A 628 -0.76 50.76 -7.96
CA HIS A 628 -0.56 49.31 -7.79
C HIS A 628 -0.15 48.90 -6.37
N LYS A 629 -0.40 49.75 -5.37
CA LYS A 629 -0.14 49.44 -3.96
C LYS A 629 -0.83 48.14 -3.52
N TRP A 630 -2.05 47.91 -4.02
CA TRP A 630 -2.81 46.70 -3.86
C TRP A 630 -3.15 46.10 -5.24
N ILE A 631 -2.96 44.78 -5.36
CA ILE A 631 -3.33 44.01 -6.55
C ILE A 631 -4.78 43.58 -6.41
N GLU A 632 -5.62 43.93 -7.39
CA GLU A 632 -7.07 43.72 -7.36
C GLU A 632 -7.51 42.88 -8.55
N TYR A 633 -8.10 41.70 -8.29
CA TYR A 633 -8.62 40.84 -9.35
C TYR A 633 -9.61 39.80 -8.81
N HIS A 634 -10.40 39.26 -9.72
CA HIS A 634 -11.17 38.03 -9.52
C HIS A 634 -10.69 36.97 -10.47
N LYS A 635 -10.49 35.77 -9.96
CA LYS A 635 -10.09 34.63 -10.76
C LYS A 635 -10.94 33.41 -10.42
N TRP A 636 -11.65 32.94 -11.44
CA TRP A 636 -12.49 31.78 -11.34
C TRP A 636 -11.86 30.62 -12.10
N LYS A 637 -11.79 29.45 -11.48
CA LYS A 637 -11.31 28.22 -12.11
C LYS A 637 -12.32 27.12 -11.91
N PHE A 638 -12.72 26.51 -12.99
CA PHE A 638 -13.52 25.31 -12.97
C PHE A 638 -12.74 24.17 -13.61
N LYS A 639 -12.70 23.01 -12.95
CA LYS A 639 -12.11 21.78 -13.45
C LYS A 639 -13.09 20.65 -13.23
N SER A 640 -13.33 19.86 -14.26
CA SER A 640 -14.14 18.65 -14.16
C SER A 640 -13.47 17.52 -14.94
N LYS A 641 -13.48 16.33 -14.33
CA LYS A 641 -13.10 15.08 -14.98
C LYS A 641 -14.17 14.04 -14.67
N VAL A 642 -14.58 13.31 -15.67
CA VAL A 642 -15.56 12.23 -15.55
C VAL A 642 -14.98 10.99 -16.20
N TYR A 643 -15.08 9.87 -15.51
CA TYR A 643 -14.58 8.58 -15.96
C TYR A 643 -15.77 7.64 -16.13
N ILE A 644 -15.99 7.20 -17.37
CA ILE A 644 -17.10 6.34 -17.76
C ILE A 644 -16.53 5.02 -18.28
N PRO A 645 -16.77 3.90 -17.59
CA PRO A 645 -16.38 2.60 -18.10
C PRO A 645 -17.24 2.25 -19.33
N LEU A 646 -16.62 1.84 -20.42
CA LEU A 646 -17.34 1.43 -21.65
C LEU A 646 -17.84 -0.01 -21.58
N MET A 647 -17.41 -0.77 -20.59
CA MET A 647 -17.86 -2.12 -20.25
C MET A 647 -18.04 -2.19 -18.76
N ASP A 648 -18.81 -3.15 -18.27
CA ASP A 648 -18.97 -3.36 -16.84
C ASP A 648 -17.59 -3.65 -16.20
N PRO A 649 -17.08 -2.76 -15.30
CA PRO A 649 -15.77 -2.92 -14.70
C PRO A 649 -15.69 -4.11 -13.74
N ILE A 650 -16.83 -4.66 -13.34
CA ILE A 650 -16.93 -5.83 -12.45
C ILE A 650 -16.65 -7.10 -13.24
N THR A 651 -17.23 -7.21 -14.44
CA THR A 651 -17.10 -8.41 -15.27
C THR A 651 -15.83 -8.44 -16.13
N VAL A 652 -15.22 -7.29 -16.41
CA VAL A 652 -14.06 -7.17 -17.30
C VAL A 652 -12.88 -6.53 -16.59
N LYS A 653 -11.84 -7.32 -16.27
CA LYS A 653 -10.62 -6.84 -15.57
C LYS A 653 -9.88 -5.69 -16.27
N ARG A 654 -10.03 -5.58 -17.60
CA ARG A 654 -9.42 -4.52 -18.44
C ARG A 654 -10.51 -3.79 -19.20
N THR A 655 -11.23 -2.95 -18.50
CA THR A 655 -12.31 -2.14 -19.07
C THR A 655 -11.73 -0.90 -19.75
N PRO A 656 -12.04 -0.63 -21.01
CA PRO A 656 -11.77 0.67 -21.61
C PRO A 656 -12.56 1.75 -20.89
N VAL A 657 -11.91 2.88 -20.58
CA VAL A 657 -12.51 4.00 -19.86
C VAL A 657 -12.50 5.23 -20.76
N LEU A 658 -13.66 5.83 -20.94
CA LEU A 658 -13.77 7.14 -21.56
C LEU A 658 -13.59 8.22 -20.50
N MET A 659 -12.59 9.10 -20.69
CA MET A 659 -12.35 10.22 -19.80
C MET A 659 -12.72 11.52 -20.49
N GLY A 660 -13.69 12.24 -19.92
CA GLY A 660 -14.00 13.61 -20.29
C GLY A 660 -13.33 14.59 -19.33
N ARG A 661 -12.67 15.63 -19.86
CA ARG A 661 -12.05 16.69 -19.06
C ARG A 661 -12.49 18.04 -19.58
N VAL A 662 -12.93 18.91 -18.66
CA VAL A 662 -13.26 20.30 -18.92
C VAL A 662 -12.48 21.16 -17.94
N GLU A 663 -11.79 22.16 -18.45
CA GLU A 663 -11.15 23.20 -17.64
C GLU A 663 -11.52 24.56 -18.19
N SER A 664 -11.93 25.46 -17.29
CA SER A 664 -12.24 26.86 -17.62
C SER A 664 -11.57 27.76 -16.59
N VAL A 665 -10.96 28.83 -17.07
CA VAL A 665 -10.39 29.89 -16.25
C VAL A 665 -10.91 31.22 -16.74
N SER A 666 -11.51 31.98 -15.83
CA SER A 666 -11.90 33.38 -16.06
C SER A 666 -11.07 34.24 -15.11
N TYR A 667 -10.53 35.31 -15.64
CA TYR A 667 -9.72 36.24 -14.90
C TYR A 667 -10.14 37.68 -15.24
N THR A 668 -10.46 38.47 -14.23
CA THR A 668 -10.90 39.84 -14.39
C THR A 668 -10.12 40.75 -13.45
N HIS A 669 -9.41 41.75 -13.99
CA HIS A 669 -8.88 42.84 -13.22
C HIS A 669 -10.00 43.77 -12.82
N LEU A 670 -10.05 44.21 -11.56
CA LEU A 670 -11.06 45.13 -11.05
C LEU A 670 -10.78 46.56 -11.43
N ARG A 671 -9.55 46.87 -11.82
CA ARG A 671 -9.20 48.13 -12.47
C ARG A 671 -9.08 47.92 -13.97
N ALA A 672 -10.09 48.33 -14.69
CA ALA A 672 -9.95 48.53 -16.11
C ALA A 672 -9.13 49.81 -16.33
N HIS A 673 -7.93 49.63 -16.86
CA HIS A 673 -7.27 50.76 -17.50
C HIS A 673 -7.61 50.69 -18.97
N GLU A 674 -8.29 51.74 -19.43
CA GLU A 674 -8.36 52.10 -20.82
C GLU A 674 -6.97 52.38 -21.39
#